data_f2895a57fbf56c4a10774d4cffff9eaa
#
_entry.id   f2895a57fbf56c4a10774d4cffff9eaa
#
_cell.length_a   1.000
_cell.length_b   1.000
_cell.length_c   1.000
_cell.angle_alpha   90.00
_cell.angle_beta   90.00
_cell.angle_gamma   90.00
#
_symmetry.space_group_name_H-M   'P 1'
#
loop_
_entity.id
_entity.type
_entity.pdbx_description
1 polymer ?
#
loop_
_entity_poly.entity_id
_entity_poly.type
_entity_poly.pdbx_seq_one_letter_code
_entity_poly.pdbx_strand_id
1 'polypeptide(L)'
;MRKIILCLGTITEKKKVHQSIFFLFFFITFNQNKIWAQPPKTYTSSEILQQLKKLNVLGSVLYIAAHPDDENTRLLAYLANEKLYRTGYLSLTRGDGGQNLIGDEQGIELGLIRTQELLSARRIDGAEQYFSSAYDFGFCKSTDEALSTWDHEKILSDVVWVIRKFKPDAIITRFPEDSRAGHGHHSASAVLAREVFDAAGDAAKFPEQLKQGVSIWQPKRLLWNTFNFGTTNTQSDDQFKTDVGIYNHLLGKSYGEIAALSRSQHKSQGFGVPAQRGNVLEYFATIKGEKPVKDLLDGINTSWAKIENQNNLQTTVDSIINNFSATYPYKSVVPLVRLYQRVQQVNDIFWKDKKLKEIQHIIEACSGLFVEDAASSQYAVQGDSLKIIVSAINRSDAMVDNASVSIFANNYQLGTLLNNKNAGHTLTVLIPPDIKITQPYWLEKQMDKGSFNIVDQQLIGKAGNDPVSVEFSIDIEGQQFYFKKPVQYKSTDPVKGEIYQPLTVLPKLEVNFSNEVFLSVNNTPVDIIANLKANTKYTSSYNSIKKIITANDASITNKRKGDFGNAAPLVFTAKANKKNSTQLIKLIAVTNTDSFYRYKKTIQYDHIPSIVYFHDAIAKLSDVDLKTVGHNIGYISGAGDKVPDALHQMGYNVVMLKQPDLTVDNLKQFDAIITGIRAYNVHEWLSTSYDELMQYVKDGGVLLTQYNTNSSIGPVKAKIAPYPFTISRSRVTHEEAAVNFLLPDHPVLNHPNKISEKDFEGWIQERSIYNAENIDSNYQRILSMKDPGEKEQDGSLIISNYGKGRFIYAGLVFFRELPAGVPGAYRLFANLIANTRINQIK
;
A
#
# COMPACT_ATOMS: atom_id res chain seq x y z
N MET A 1 32.11 41.82 -33.54
CA MET A 1 32.24 43.14 -34.20
C MET A 1 30.90 43.85 -34.24
N ARG A 2 30.83 45.01 -33.54
CA ARG A 2 30.08 46.23 -33.88
C ARG A 2 28.56 46.09 -34.04
N LYS A 3 27.69 46.93 -33.50
CA LYS A 3 27.70 48.19 -32.68
C LYS A 3 26.20 48.39 -32.28
N ILE A 4 25.85 48.63 -31.04
CA ILE A 4 25.51 49.93 -30.41
C ILE A 4 24.63 50.83 -31.29
N ILE A 5 23.44 51.17 -30.81
CA ILE A 5 23.01 52.54 -30.68
C ILE A 5 21.96 52.62 -29.54
N LEU A 6 22.26 53.46 -28.58
CA LEU A 6 21.38 54.07 -27.56
C LEU A 6 20.33 54.97 -28.20
N CYS A 7 19.16 55.08 -27.61
CA CYS A 7 18.45 56.33 -27.50
C CYS A 7 17.71 56.39 -26.15
N LEU A 8 18.07 57.39 -25.39
CA LEU A 8 17.47 57.84 -24.12
C LEU A 8 16.10 58.43 -24.38
N GLY A 9 15.14 58.05 -23.59
CA GLY A 9 13.89 58.75 -23.40
C GLY A 9 13.50 58.64 -21.92
N THR A 10 13.66 59.76 -21.25
CA THR A 10 13.49 59.97 -19.81
C THR A 10 12.06 59.97 -19.34
N ILE A 11 11.86 59.51 -18.11
CA ILE A 11 10.91 59.93 -17.06
C ILE A 11 9.57 59.27 -17.00
N THR A 12 9.33 58.80 -15.80
CA THR A 12 8.10 58.41 -15.06
C THR A 12 7.70 56.96 -15.13
N GLU A 13 8.10 56.22 -14.06
CA GLU A 13 7.24 55.34 -13.28
C GLU A 13 8.06 54.52 -12.28
N LYS A 14 8.28 55.06 -11.12
CA LYS A 14 8.91 54.39 -9.96
C LYS A 14 7.97 53.46 -9.21
N LYS A 15 6.93 52.86 -9.83
CA LYS A 15 5.98 51.98 -9.12
C LYS A 15 5.80 50.55 -9.69
N LYS A 16 6.49 50.19 -10.78
CA LYS A 16 6.34 48.83 -11.36
C LYS A 16 7.54 47.92 -11.18
N VAL A 17 8.65 48.34 -10.63
CA VAL A 17 9.85 47.50 -10.47
C VAL A 17 9.81 46.65 -9.21
N HIS A 18 8.94 46.93 -8.23
CA HIS A 18 8.86 46.14 -7.00
C HIS A 18 7.92 44.90 -7.10
N GLN A 19 7.08 44.80 -8.10
CA GLN A 19 6.23 43.64 -8.31
C GLN A 19 6.89 42.53 -9.16
N SER A 20 7.84 42.89 -10.01
CA SER A 20 8.51 41.88 -10.85
C SER A 20 9.65 41.13 -10.13
N ILE A 21 10.18 41.69 -9.04
CA ILE A 21 11.23 41.03 -8.24
C ILE A 21 10.64 40.05 -7.21
N PHE A 22 9.36 40.23 -6.83
CA PHE A 22 8.69 39.32 -5.90
C PHE A 22 8.22 38.02 -6.57
N PHE A 23 8.07 37.99 -7.89
CA PHE A 23 7.68 36.78 -8.64
C PHE A 23 8.85 35.86 -9.02
N LEU A 24 10.10 36.35 -8.93
CA LEU A 24 11.27 35.55 -9.26
C LEU A 24 11.86 34.78 -8.05
N PHE A 25 11.41 35.07 -6.83
CA PHE A 25 11.91 34.42 -5.62
C PHE A 25 11.03 33.29 -5.10
N PHE A 26 9.88 33.02 -5.75
CA PHE A 26 8.95 31.96 -5.31
C PHE A 26 9.11 30.63 -6.09
N PHE A 27 10.12 30.53 -6.96
CA PHE A 27 10.35 29.30 -7.76
C PHE A 27 11.60 28.51 -7.34
N ILE A 28 12.22 28.80 -6.21
CA ILE A 28 13.40 28.05 -5.73
C ILE A 28 13.17 27.50 -4.32
N THR A 29 12.13 26.74 -4.12
CA THR A 29 12.09 25.76 -3.02
C THR A 29 11.01 24.75 -3.27
N PHE A 30 11.27 23.76 -4.07
CA PHE A 30 10.64 22.41 -3.94
C PHE A 30 11.46 21.41 -4.75
N ASN A 31 12.75 21.26 -4.43
CA ASN A 31 13.41 19.99 -4.69
C ASN A 31 12.96 19.00 -3.61
N GLN A 32 11.70 18.59 -3.65
CA GLN A 32 11.32 17.34 -3.04
C GLN A 32 11.92 16.23 -3.90
N ASN A 33 12.79 15.43 -3.32
CA ASN A 33 13.25 14.17 -3.89
C ASN A 33 12.03 13.28 -4.14
N LYS A 34 11.43 13.43 -5.32
CA LYS A 34 10.34 12.56 -5.77
C LYS A 34 10.99 11.24 -6.13
N ILE A 35 10.68 10.20 -5.38
CA ILE A 35 11.16 8.83 -5.66
C ILE A 35 10.30 8.28 -6.78
N TRP A 36 10.80 8.42 -8.00
CA TRP A 36 10.24 7.77 -9.20
C TRP A 36 10.65 6.29 -9.21
N ALA A 37 9.97 5.48 -10.01
CA ALA A 37 10.48 4.15 -10.34
C ALA A 37 11.94 4.30 -10.81
N GLN A 38 12.86 3.76 -10.03
CA GLN A 38 14.25 4.18 -10.06
C GLN A 38 15.06 3.39 -11.10
N PRO A 39 16.08 4.02 -11.72
CA PRO A 39 17.05 3.32 -12.54
C PRO A 39 17.74 2.21 -11.73
N PRO A 40 18.37 1.23 -12.40
CA PRO A 40 19.19 0.22 -11.74
C PRO A 40 20.17 0.88 -10.77
N LYS A 41 20.21 0.40 -9.51
CA LYS A 41 21.09 0.99 -8.50
C LYS A 41 22.55 0.78 -8.88
N THR A 42 23.33 1.86 -8.90
CA THR A 42 24.80 1.83 -8.95
C THR A 42 25.35 2.20 -7.58
N TYR A 43 26.48 1.61 -7.20
CA TYR A 43 27.06 1.74 -5.88
C TYR A 43 28.26 2.67 -5.86
N THR A 44 28.31 3.57 -4.88
CA THR A 44 29.50 4.35 -4.56
C THR A 44 30.55 3.45 -3.91
N SER A 45 31.81 3.85 -3.97
CA SER A 45 32.91 3.09 -3.32
C SER A 45 32.70 2.93 -1.81
N SER A 46 32.07 3.90 -1.13
CA SER A 46 31.73 3.78 0.29
C SER A 46 30.64 2.75 0.54
N GLU A 47 29.62 2.67 -0.31
CA GLU A 47 28.59 1.62 -0.24
C GLU A 47 29.18 0.23 -0.53
N ILE A 48 30.12 0.12 -1.50
CA ILE A 48 30.85 -1.13 -1.78
C ILE A 48 31.65 -1.55 -0.55
N LEU A 49 32.38 -0.63 0.09
CA LEU A 49 33.13 -0.94 1.32
C LEU A 49 32.21 -1.42 2.44
N GLN A 50 31.03 -0.82 2.57
CA GLN A 50 29.99 -1.26 3.51
C GLN A 50 29.55 -2.70 3.23
N GLN A 51 29.31 -3.04 1.95
CA GLN A 51 28.94 -4.41 1.55
C GLN A 51 30.09 -5.41 1.78
N LEU A 52 31.33 -5.02 1.54
CA LEU A 52 32.50 -5.86 1.86
C LEU A 52 32.57 -6.19 3.36
N LYS A 53 32.38 -5.18 4.24
CA LYS A 53 32.33 -5.40 5.69
C LYS A 53 31.21 -6.36 6.10
N LYS A 54 30.05 -6.28 5.43
CA LYS A 54 28.89 -7.17 5.67
C LYS A 54 29.20 -8.64 5.39
N LEU A 55 30.14 -8.95 4.50
CA LEU A 55 30.52 -10.34 4.22
C LEU A 55 31.00 -11.10 5.46
N ASN A 56 31.61 -10.39 6.43
CA ASN A 56 32.08 -10.99 7.69
C ASN A 56 31.00 -11.17 8.75
N VAL A 57 29.78 -10.75 8.47
CA VAL A 57 28.70 -10.79 9.47
C VAL A 57 27.65 -11.83 9.08
N LEU A 58 27.47 -12.83 9.96
CA LEU A 58 26.53 -13.94 9.83
C LEU A 58 25.42 -13.87 10.90
N GLY A 59 25.17 -12.70 11.45
CA GLY A 59 24.06 -12.45 12.38
C GLY A 59 22.78 -12.11 11.64
N SER A 60 21.63 -12.51 12.20
CA SER A 60 20.31 -12.29 11.60
C SER A 60 19.26 -11.88 12.63
N VAL A 61 18.48 -10.87 12.30
CA VAL A 61 17.39 -10.33 13.15
C VAL A 61 16.13 -10.18 12.33
N LEU A 62 15.01 -10.68 12.84
CA LEU A 62 13.69 -10.51 12.24
C LEU A 62 12.81 -9.68 13.17
N TYR A 63 12.31 -8.57 12.65
CA TYR A 63 11.33 -7.71 13.31
C TYR A 63 9.92 -8.11 12.89
N ILE A 64 8.99 -8.28 13.84
CA ILE A 64 7.61 -8.71 13.58
C ILE A 64 6.65 -7.67 14.11
N ALA A 65 5.69 -7.26 13.28
CA ALA A 65 4.55 -6.44 13.69
C ALA A 65 3.34 -6.68 12.76
N ALA A 66 2.24 -6.00 13.03
CA ALA A 66 0.96 -6.27 12.37
C ALA A 66 0.83 -5.66 10.97
N HIS A 67 1.25 -4.39 10.80
CA HIS A 67 0.96 -3.62 9.58
C HIS A 67 2.22 -3.00 8.95
N PRO A 68 2.15 -2.64 7.65
CA PRO A 68 3.09 -1.67 7.07
C PRO A 68 3.04 -0.36 7.87
N ASP A 69 4.17 0.16 8.34
CA ASP A 69 4.37 1.34 9.20
C ASP A 69 4.49 1.09 10.72
N ASP A 70 4.28 -0.12 11.20
CA ASP A 70 4.53 -0.46 12.60
C ASP A 70 6.02 -0.64 12.92
N GLU A 71 6.84 -0.85 11.88
CA GLU A 71 8.26 -1.09 12.07
C GLU A 71 9.00 0.12 12.66
N ASN A 72 9.98 -0.16 13.50
CA ASN A 72 10.93 0.84 13.95
C ASN A 72 12.01 1.04 12.88
N THR A 73 11.75 1.96 11.93
CA THR A 73 12.64 2.22 10.78
C THR A 73 14.07 2.60 11.20
N ARG A 74 14.25 3.23 12.38
CA ARG A 74 15.56 3.59 12.92
C ARG A 74 16.35 2.37 13.38
N LEU A 75 15.68 1.50 14.11
CA LEU A 75 16.28 0.23 14.54
C LEU A 75 16.64 -0.65 13.33
N LEU A 76 15.74 -0.76 12.35
CA LEU A 76 16.02 -1.54 11.13
C LEU A 76 17.23 -0.97 10.37
N ALA A 77 17.30 0.35 10.18
CA ALA A 77 18.43 1.01 9.54
C ALA A 77 19.75 0.78 10.30
N TYR A 78 19.72 0.87 11.63
CA TYR A 78 20.86 0.60 12.49
C TYR A 78 21.33 -0.86 12.40
N LEU A 79 20.42 -1.82 12.49
CA LEU A 79 20.77 -3.24 12.42
C LEU A 79 21.33 -3.62 11.05
N ALA A 80 20.72 -3.11 9.97
CA ALA A 80 21.13 -3.44 8.61
C ALA A 80 22.45 -2.77 8.17
N ASN A 81 22.74 -1.54 8.65
CA ASN A 81 23.84 -0.74 8.14
C ASN A 81 24.95 -0.45 9.16
N GLU A 82 24.69 -0.43 10.48
CA GLU A 82 25.75 -0.33 11.49
C GLU A 82 26.22 -1.71 11.93
N LYS A 83 25.27 -2.54 12.36
CA LYS A 83 25.57 -3.91 12.80
C LYS A 83 25.83 -4.87 11.65
N LEU A 84 25.40 -4.48 10.44
CA LEU A 84 25.53 -5.26 9.22
C LEU A 84 24.81 -6.62 9.30
N TYR A 85 23.88 -6.77 10.25
CA TYR A 85 23.09 -7.98 10.39
C TYR A 85 22.17 -8.16 9.20
N ARG A 86 21.89 -9.40 8.83
CA ARG A 86 20.75 -9.70 8.00
C ARG A 86 19.49 -9.30 8.75
N THR A 87 18.86 -8.22 8.33
CA THR A 87 17.70 -7.64 9.01
C THR A 87 16.46 -7.84 8.14
N GLY A 88 15.39 -8.37 8.72
CA GLY A 88 14.10 -8.53 8.05
C GLY A 88 12.97 -7.88 8.84
N TYR A 89 11.95 -7.47 8.14
CA TYR A 89 10.67 -7.08 8.71
C TYR A 89 9.58 -8.02 8.20
N LEU A 90 8.84 -8.64 9.09
CA LEU A 90 7.62 -9.37 8.80
C LEU A 90 6.43 -8.52 9.23
N SER A 91 5.73 -7.95 8.27
CA SER A 91 4.40 -7.38 8.46
C SER A 91 3.39 -8.50 8.30
N LEU A 92 2.55 -8.76 9.29
CA LEU A 92 1.56 -9.84 9.19
C LEU A 92 0.56 -9.56 8.09
N THR A 93 0.08 -8.32 8.00
CA THR A 93 -0.87 -7.88 6.97
C THR A 93 -0.23 -6.95 5.94
N ARG A 94 -0.98 -6.61 4.90
CA ARG A 94 -0.59 -5.59 3.91
C ARG A 94 -1.19 -4.22 4.18
N GLY A 95 -1.97 -4.08 5.27
CA GLY A 95 -2.55 -2.81 5.69
C GLY A 95 -3.79 -2.40 4.93
N ASP A 96 -4.55 -3.37 4.44
CA ASP A 96 -5.74 -3.18 3.60
C ASP A 96 -6.88 -2.46 4.35
N GLY A 97 -7.01 -2.69 5.66
CA GLY A 97 -8.07 -2.12 6.51
C GLY A 97 -7.85 -0.70 6.98
N GLY A 98 -6.71 -0.10 6.62
CA GLY A 98 -6.36 1.27 6.97
C GLY A 98 -7.22 2.33 6.28
N GLN A 99 -6.79 3.57 6.43
CA GLN A 99 -7.38 4.72 5.75
C GLN A 99 -6.35 5.36 4.81
N ASN A 100 -6.78 5.78 3.61
CA ASN A 100 -5.93 6.44 2.65
C ASN A 100 -6.06 7.97 2.80
N LEU A 101 -4.93 8.67 2.93
CA LEU A 101 -4.87 10.13 3.01
C LEU A 101 -4.59 10.82 1.67
N ILE A 102 -4.22 10.04 0.66
CA ILE A 102 -3.74 10.57 -0.62
C ILE A 102 -4.62 10.18 -1.82
N GLY A 103 -5.66 9.36 -1.58
CA GLY A 103 -6.57 8.90 -2.61
C GLY A 103 -7.82 8.24 -2.02
N ASP A 104 -8.65 7.67 -2.87
CA ASP A 104 -9.92 7.01 -2.55
C ASP A 104 -9.82 5.48 -2.51
N GLU A 105 -8.62 4.92 -2.73
CA GLU A 105 -8.41 3.49 -2.68
C GLU A 105 -8.58 2.96 -1.27
N GLN A 106 -9.32 1.88 -1.13
CA GLN A 106 -9.62 1.17 0.11
C GLN A 106 -9.46 -0.34 -0.06
N GLY A 107 -9.42 -1.07 1.06
CA GLY A 107 -9.29 -2.52 1.03
C GLY A 107 -8.03 -2.97 0.28
N ILE A 108 -8.18 -3.93 -0.61
CA ILE A 108 -7.08 -4.52 -1.39
C ILE A 108 -6.24 -3.46 -2.11
N GLU A 109 -6.87 -2.41 -2.66
CA GLU A 109 -6.14 -1.35 -3.38
C GLU A 109 -5.22 -0.58 -2.45
N LEU A 110 -5.69 -0.25 -1.24
CA LEU A 110 -4.87 0.38 -0.22
C LEU A 110 -3.73 -0.55 0.23
N GLY A 111 -4.00 -1.84 0.41
CA GLY A 111 -2.99 -2.86 0.73
C GLY A 111 -1.89 -2.95 -0.34
N LEU A 112 -2.24 -2.81 -1.61
CA LEU A 112 -1.28 -2.74 -2.71
C LEU A 112 -0.40 -1.48 -2.62
N ILE A 113 -0.99 -0.31 -2.34
CA ILE A 113 -0.25 0.95 -2.14
C ILE A 113 0.71 0.82 -0.96
N ARG A 114 0.21 0.40 0.21
CA ARG A 114 1.01 0.26 1.44
C ARG A 114 2.11 -0.78 1.30
N THR A 115 1.88 -1.84 0.53
CA THR A 115 2.94 -2.80 0.15
C THR A 115 4.08 -2.10 -0.59
N GLN A 116 3.79 -1.25 -1.58
CA GLN A 116 4.82 -0.54 -2.35
C GLN A 116 5.51 0.55 -1.53
N GLU A 117 4.79 1.23 -0.66
CA GLU A 117 5.34 2.19 0.30
C GLU A 117 6.34 1.51 1.25
N LEU A 118 5.97 0.34 1.79
CA LEU A 118 6.82 -0.45 2.66
C LEU A 118 8.08 -0.96 1.94
N LEU A 119 7.95 -1.41 0.68
CA LEU A 119 9.10 -1.80 -0.14
C LEU A 119 10.01 -0.59 -0.45
N SER A 120 9.44 0.60 -0.59
CA SER A 120 10.21 1.84 -0.75
C SER A 120 10.97 2.19 0.53
N ALA A 121 10.37 2.00 1.71
CA ALA A 121 11.01 2.15 3.00
C ALA A 121 12.20 1.17 3.15
N ARG A 122 12.01 -0.11 2.79
CA ARG A 122 13.08 -1.15 2.83
C ARG A 122 14.27 -0.83 1.93
N ARG A 123 14.04 -0.23 0.75
CA ARG A 123 15.14 0.22 -0.13
C ARG A 123 16.02 1.29 0.52
N ILE A 124 15.46 2.05 1.47
CA ILE A 124 16.15 3.13 2.17
C ILE A 124 16.89 2.61 3.41
N ASP A 125 16.23 1.80 4.24
CA ASP A 125 16.81 1.31 5.50
C ASP A 125 17.63 0.02 5.36
N GLY A 126 17.50 -0.70 4.24
CA GLY A 126 18.31 -1.88 3.91
C GLY A 126 17.83 -3.20 4.51
N ALA A 127 16.64 -3.25 5.12
CA ALA A 127 16.05 -4.48 5.60
C ALA A 127 15.30 -5.24 4.48
N GLU A 128 15.15 -6.56 4.66
CA GLU A 128 14.34 -7.43 3.80
C GLU A 128 12.87 -7.36 4.23
N GLN A 129 11.91 -7.49 3.28
CA GLN A 129 10.47 -7.44 3.57
C GLN A 129 9.81 -8.79 3.42
N TYR A 130 8.96 -9.14 4.41
CA TYR A 130 8.16 -10.36 4.44
C TYR A 130 6.70 -10.04 4.79
N PHE A 131 5.75 -10.90 4.32
CA PHE A 131 4.34 -10.83 4.65
C PHE A 131 3.78 -12.21 4.95
N SER A 132 2.79 -12.31 5.85
CA SER A 132 1.94 -13.50 5.97
C SER A 132 0.75 -13.42 5.01
N SER A 133 -0.17 -14.36 5.11
CA SER A 133 -1.44 -14.32 4.39
C SER A 133 -2.54 -13.58 5.15
N ALA A 134 -2.29 -13.00 6.30
CA ALA A 134 -3.29 -12.28 7.07
C ALA A 134 -3.80 -11.05 6.30
N TYR A 135 -5.12 -10.87 6.29
CA TYR A 135 -5.78 -9.69 5.75
C TYR A 135 -6.02 -8.66 6.86
N ASP A 136 -5.73 -7.40 6.59
CA ASP A 136 -6.10 -6.32 7.50
C ASP A 136 -7.59 -5.99 7.31
N PHE A 137 -8.42 -6.53 8.19
CA PHE A 137 -9.87 -6.32 8.16
C PHE A 137 -10.31 -5.03 8.88
N GLY A 138 -9.37 -4.17 9.24
CA GLY A 138 -9.62 -2.90 9.91
C GLY A 138 -9.32 -2.96 11.41
N PHE A 139 -9.77 -1.96 12.13
CA PHE A 139 -9.50 -1.86 13.56
C PHE A 139 -10.30 -2.91 14.34
N CYS A 140 -9.62 -3.72 15.12
CA CYS A 140 -10.22 -4.61 16.10
C CYS A 140 -9.72 -4.31 17.52
N LYS A 141 -10.53 -4.59 18.52
CA LYS A 141 -10.28 -4.15 19.90
C LYS A 141 -9.60 -5.20 20.77
N SER A 142 -9.63 -6.45 20.38
CA SER A 142 -9.06 -7.55 21.18
C SER A 142 -8.15 -8.47 20.38
N THR A 143 -7.22 -9.10 21.08
CA THR A 143 -6.35 -10.15 20.54
C THR A 143 -7.15 -11.34 20.03
N ASP A 144 -8.18 -11.75 20.78
CA ASP A 144 -9.02 -12.91 20.44
C ASP A 144 -9.82 -12.67 19.17
N GLU A 145 -10.34 -11.46 18.97
CA GLU A 145 -11.01 -11.07 17.72
C GLU A 145 -10.06 -11.18 16.53
N ALA A 146 -8.84 -10.64 16.66
CA ALA A 146 -7.84 -10.69 15.61
C ALA A 146 -7.47 -12.13 15.25
N LEU A 147 -7.11 -12.95 16.24
CA LEU A 147 -6.66 -14.33 16.01
C LEU A 147 -7.78 -15.22 15.47
N SER A 148 -9.03 -15.05 15.93
CA SER A 148 -10.15 -15.82 15.41
C SER A 148 -10.51 -15.46 13.97
N THR A 149 -10.46 -14.16 13.62
CA THR A 149 -10.75 -13.69 12.26
C THR A 149 -9.68 -14.11 11.28
N TRP A 150 -8.41 -14.08 11.68
CA TRP A 150 -7.27 -14.46 10.85
C TRP A 150 -7.13 -15.96 10.61
N ASP A 151 -7.79 -16.81 11.38
CA ASP A 151 -7.45 -18.24 11.52
C ASP A 151 -6.05 -18.42 12.12
N HIS A 152 -6.01 -18.46 13.46
CA HIS A 152 -4.79 -18.46 14.25
C HIS A 152 -3.76 -19.50 13.78
N GLU A 153 -4.14 -20.76 13.57
CA GLU A 153 -3.22 -21.82 13.13
C GLU A 153 -2.67 -21.57 11.72
N LYS A 154 -3.48 -21.02 10.82
CA LYS A 154 -3.03 -20.66 9.47
C LYS A 154 -1.96 -19.58 9.51
N ILE A 155 -2.18 -18.50 10.26
CA ILE A 155 -1.22 -17.41 10.34
C ILE A 155 0.02 -17.81 11.16
N LEU A 156 -0.13 -18.61 12.22
CA LEU A 156 1.01 -19.19 12.93
C LEU A 156 1.88 -20.05 11.99
N SER A 157 1.26 -20.88 11.13
CA SER A 157 1.98 -21.65 10.10
C SER A 157 2.77 -20.76 9.15
N ASP A 158 2.19 -19.65 8.69
CA ASP A 158 2.88 -18.69 7.82
C ASP A 158 4.11 -18.09 8.51
N VAL A 159 3.96 -17.67 9.77
CA VAL A 159 5.05 -17.07 10.53
C VAL A 159 6.16 -18.10 10.78
N VAL A 160 5.81 -19.36 11.14
CA VAL A 160 6.75 -20.47 11.26
C VAL A 160 7.54 -20.70 9.97
N TRP A 161 6.83 -20.69 8.84
CA TRP A 161 7.46 -20.80 7.52
C TRP A 161 8.49 -19.70 7.26
N VAL A 162 8.16 -18.45 7.56
CA VAL A 162 9.08 -17.31 7.41
C VAL A 162 10.30 -17.48 8.33
N ILE A 163 10.11 -17.87 9.60
CA ILE A 163 11.21 -18.11 10.53
C ILE A 163 12.14 -19.22 10.03
N ARG A 164 11.60 -20.35 9.57
CA ARG A 164 12.37 -21.47 9.03
C ARG A 164 13.16 -21.10 7.78
N LYS A 165 12.62 -20.20 6.95
CA LYS A 165 13.30 -19.66 5.75
C LYS A 165 14.33 -18.59 6.07
N PHE A 166 13.99 -17.65 6.94
CA PHE A 166 14.84 -16.53 7.28
C PHE A 166 15.97 -16.92 8.24
N LYS A 167 15.69 -17.84 9.17
CA LYS A 167 16.60 -18.30 10.24
C LYS A 167 17.14 -17.15 11.11
N PRO A 168 16.27 -16.38 11.81
CA PRO A 168 16.73 -15.31 12.68
C PRO A 168 17.44 -15.83 13.91
N ASP A 169 18.57 -15.21 14.27
CA ASP A 169 19.21 -15.43 15.57
C ASP A 169 18.39 -14.79 16.70
N ALA A 170 17.81 -13.62 16.44
CA ALA A 170 16.88 -12.96 17.35
C ALA A 170 15.61 -12.51 16.63
N ILE A 171 14.50 -12.63 17.32
CA ILE A 171 13.20 -12.05 16.92
C ILE A 171 12.95 -10.80 17.78
N ILE A 172 12.44 -9.74 17.17
CA ILE A 172 12.00 -8.52 17.86
C ILE A 172 10.53 -8.31 17.54
N THR A 173 9.69 -8.17 18.56
CA THR A 173 8.30 -7.76 18.41
C THR A 173 8.13 -6.28 18.74
N ARG A 174 7.21 -5.60 18.01
CA ARG A 174 6.93 -4.18 18.26
C ARG A 174 6.01 -3.96 19.45
N PHE A 175 5.04 -4.82 19.66
CA PHE A 175 3.94 -4.62 20.58
C PHE A 175 3.98 -5.58 21.76
N PRO A 176 3.34 -5.23 22.91
CA PRO A 176 3.02 -6.18 23.97
C PRO A 176 1.80 -7.04 23.61
N GLU A 177 1.59 -8.12 24.36
CA GLU A 177 0.46 -9.04 24.19
C GLU A 177 -0.86 -8.53 24.82
N ASP A 178 -0.86 -7.33 25.40
CA ASP A 178 -1.99 -6.78 26.15
C ASP A 178 -2.53 -5.47 25.54
N SER A 179 -3.52 -4.88 26.22
CA SER A 179 -4.21 -3.68 25.75
C SER A 179 -3.32 -2.44 25.54
N ARG A 180 -2.10 -2.43 26.09
CA ARG A 180 -1.11 -1.36 25.84
C ARG A 180 -0.67 -1.33 24.37
N ALA A 181 -0.89 -2.40 23.61
CA ALA A 181 -0.72 -2.45 22.17
C ALA A 181 -1.67 -1.52 21.41
N GLY A 182 -2.81 -1.15 22.01
CA GLY A 182 -3.77 -0.18 21.47
C GLY A 182 -4.68 -0.70 20.35
N HIS A 183 -4.43 -1.91 19.84
CA HIS A 183 -5.14 -2.52 18.69
C HIS A 183 -5.01 -4.04 18.75
N GLY A 184 -6.09 -4.77 18.44
CA GLY A 184 -6.08 -6.24 18.52
C GLY A 184 -5.07 -6.90 17.58
N HIS A 185 -4.89 -6.41 16.36
CA HIS A 185 -3.83 -6.91 15.44
C HIS A 185 -2.43 -6.73 16.05
N HIS A 186 -2.17 -5.62 16.73
CA HIS A 186 -0.88 -5.36 17.37
C HIS A 186 -0.57 -6.40 18.44
N SER A 187 -1.49 -6.61 19.40
CA SER A 187 -1.30 -7.60 20.46
C SER A 187 -1.26 -9.04 19.90
N ALA A 188 -2.07 -9.36 18.89
CA ALA A 188 -2.03 -10.64 18.19
C ALA A 188 -0.68 -10.91 17.52
N SER A 189 -0.05 -9.87 16.93
CA SER A 189 1.29 -10.02 16.35
C SER A 189 2.34 -10.38 17.39
N ALA A 190 2.22 -9.89 18.62
CA ALA A 190 3.11 -10.21 19.73
C ALA A 190 2.88 -11.64 20.25
N VAL A 191 1.62 -12.08 20.35
CA VAL A 191 1.27 -13.46 20.70
C VAL A 191 1.87 -14.44 19.69
N LEU A 192 1.64 -14.21 18.39
CA LEU A 192 2.22 -15.03 17.32
C LEU A 192 3.75 -15.03 17.35
N ALA A 193 4.40 -13.88 17.65
CA ALA A 193 5.87 -13.82 17.78
C ALA A 193 6.38 -14.67 18.96
N ARG A 194 5.63 -14.76 20.06
CA ARG A 194 5.96 -15.63 21.19
C ARG A 194 5.76 -17.11 20.89
N GLU A 195 4.67 -17.45 20.21
CA GLU A 195 4.35 -18.84 19.86
C GLU A 195 5.31 -19.39 18.80
N VAL A 196 5.63 -18.61 17.78
CA VAL A 196 6.56 -19.03 16.72
C VAL A 196 7.97 -19.29 17.23
N PHE A 197 8.38 -18.63 18.32
CA PHE A 197 9.70 -18.84 18.92
C PHE A 197 9.96 -20.32 19.23
N ASP A 198 9.00 -21.03 19.81
CA ASP A 198 9.08 -22.45 20.09
C ASP A 198 8.65 -23.29 18.89
N ALA A 199 7.57 -22.93 18.21
CA ALA A 199 6.97 -23.73 17.14
C ALA A 199 7.92 -23.90 15.93
N ALA A 200 8.76 -22.93 15.63
CA ALA A 200 9.69 -23.03 14.49
C ALA A 200 10.82 -24.03 14.74
N GLY A 201 11.17 -24.26 16.01
CA GLY A 201 12.15 -25.26 16.45
C GLY A 201 11.58 -26.67 16.62
N ASP A 202 10.26 -26.80 16.68
CA ASP A 202 9.57 -28.08 16.86
C ASP A 202 9.26 -28.74 15.50
N ALA A 203 9.84 -29.94 15.28
CA ALA A 203 9.59 -30.71 14.06
C ALA A 203 8.14 -31.27 13.95
N ALA A 204 7.43 -31.39 15.07
CA ALA A 204 6.04 -31.83 15.10
C ALA A 204 5.03 -30.74 14.68
N LYS A 205 5.44 -29.46 14.78
CA LYS A 205 4.64 -28.33 14.32
C LYS A 205 4.86 -28.11 12.82
N PHE A 206 3.79 -28.16 12.05
CA PHE A 206 3.77 -27.99 10.59
C PHE A 206 4.82 -28.83 9.85
N PRO A 207 4.80 -30.19 10.03
CA PRO A 207 5.81 -31.10 9.46
C PRO A 207 5.82 -31.12 7.93
N GLU A 208 4.72 -30.75 7.26
CA GLU A 208 4.61 -30.61 5.82
C GLU A 208 5.56 -29.55 5.25
N GLN A 209 5.86 -28.50 6.00
CA GLN A 209 6.82 -27.48 5.61
C GLN A 209 8.23 -28.04 5.44
N LEU A 210 8.62 -28.99 6.29
CA LEU A 210 9.96 -29.57 6.25
C LEU A 210 10.20 -30.36 4.95
N LYS A 211 9.13 -30.86 4.31
CA LYS A 211 9.19 -31.51 3.00
C LYS A 211 9.37 -30.53 1.84
N GLN A 212 9.27 -29.22 2.10
CA GLN A 212 9.33 -28.18 1.09
C GLN A 212 10.64 -27.36 1.09
N GLY A 213 11.71 -27.94 1.65
CA GLY A 213 13.07 -27.38 1.57
C GLY A 213 13.43 -26.44 2.69
N VAL A 214 12.67 -26.41 3.78
CA VAL A 214 13.09 -25.73 5.03
C VAL A 214 13.47 -26.74 6.09
N SER A 215 14.23 -26.29 7.09
CA SER A 215 14.56 -27.07 8.30
C SER A 215 14.02 -26.35 9.54
N ILE A 216 13.85 -27.08 10.63
CA ILE A 216 13.55 -26.47 11.93
C ILE A 216 14.60 -25.41 12.25
N TRP A 217 14.17 -24.38 12.95
CA TRP A 217 15.05 -23.31 13.39
C TRP A 217 14.62 -22.77 14.74
N GLN A 218 15.55 -22.78 15.72
CA GLN A 218 15.31 -22.24 17.03
C GLN A 218 16.03 -20.89 17.17
N PRO A 219 15.31 -19.77 17.15
CA PRO A 219 15.86 -18.47 17.50
C PRO A 219 16.44 -18.49 18.92
N LYS A 220 17.46 -17.70 19.18
CA LYS A 220 18.14 -17.70 20.50
C LYS A 220 17.44 -16.78 21.50
N ARG A 221 16.74 -15.73 21.01
CA ARG A 221 15.98 -14.81 21.88
C ARG A 221 14.82 -14.16 21.16
N LEU A 222 13.83 -13.80 21.97
CA LEU A 222 12.71 -12.95 21.60
C LEU A 222 12.74 -11.71 22.48
N LEU A 223 12.76 -10.54 21.85
CA LEU A 223 12.81 -9.24 22.48
C LEU A 223 11.55 -8.44 22.12
N TRP A 224 11.03 -7.69 23.06
CA TRP A 224 10.04 -6.66 22.82
C TRP A 224 10.70 -5.30 22.76
N ASN A 225 10.62 -4.59 21.63
CA ASN A 225 11.08 -3.22 21.49
C ASN A 225 10.06 -2.29 22.15
N THR A 226 10.34 -1.90 23.40
CA THR A 226 9.44 -1.06 24.19
C THR A 226 9.45 0.39 23.73
N PHE A 227 8.40 1.12 24.09
CA PHE A 227 8.18 2.47 23.58
C PHE A 227 7.62 3.42 24.64
N ASN A 228 7.79 4.72 24.38
CA ASN A 228 7.12 5.80 25.07
C ASN A 228 6.34 6.61 24.04
N PHE A 229 5.01 6.44 24.00
CA PHE A 229 4.17 7.09 23.01
C PHE A 229 2.83 7.52 23.61
N GLY A 230 2.48 8.80 23.47
CA GLY A 230 1.27 9.36 24.03
C GLY A 230 1.26 9.26 25.56
N THR A 231 0.23 8.61 26.11
CA THR A 231 0.09 8.35 27.55
C THR A 231 0.70 7.02 27.99
N THR A 232 1.19 6.21 27.05
CA THR A 232 1.73 4.87 27.31
C THR A 232 3.24 4.89 27.32
N ASN A 233 3.85 4.66 28.49
CA ASN A 233 5.28 4.43 28.65
C ASN A 233 5.52 2.99 29.10
N THR A 234 6.26 2.23 28.28
CA THR A 234 6.64 0.83 28.56
C THR A 234 8.16 0.66 28.73
N GLN A 235 8.90 1.77 28.71
CA GLN A 235 10.34 1.78 28.93
C GLN A 235 10.67 1.78 30.41
N SER A 236 11.74 1.06 30.78
CA SER A 236 12.29 1.05 32.14
C SER A 236 13.83 0.90 32.12
N ASP A 237 14.47 1.32 33.22
CA ASP A 237 15.94 1.36 33.30
C ASP A 237 16.61 -0.03 33.37
N ASP A 238 15.90 -1.04 33.79
CA ASP A 238 16.36 -2.44 33.87
C ASP A 238 16.36 -3.14 32.49
N GLN A 239 15.73 -2.55 31.48
CA GLN A 239 15.73 -3.07 30.13
C GLN A 239 17.10 -2.91 29.44
N PHE A 240 17.40 -3.80 28.49
CA PHE A 240 18.53 -3.59 27.59
C PHE A 240 18.27 -2.37 26.72
N LYS A 241 19.28 -1.53 26.54
CA LYS A 241 19.20 -0.32 25.73
C LYS A 241 20.42 -0.15 24.83
N THR A 242 20.19 0.38 23.62
CA THR A 242 21.25 0.66 22.67
C THR A 242 21.01 2.00 21.99
N ASP A 243 22.08 2.73 21.73
CA ASP A 243 22.01 3.98 20.96
C ASP A 243 21.93 3.65 19.48
N VAL A 244 20.83 4.07 18.85
CA VAL A 244 20.58 3.91 17.42
C VAL A 244 20.59 5.24 16.67
N GLY A 245 21.04 6.34 17.34
CA GLY A 245 21.16 7.69 16.74
C GLY A 245 22.51 7.96 16.07
N ILE A 246 23.40 6.99 16.04
CA ILE A 246 24.79 7.08 15.58
C ILE A 246 24.87 7.59 14.14
N TYR A 247 25.90 8.41 13.86
CA TYR A 247 26.25 8.87 12.52
C TYR A 247 27.18 7.87 11.82
N ASN A 248 26.82 7.41 10.64
CA ASN A 248 27.65 6.54 9.82
C ASN A 248 28.45 7.37 8.80
N HIS A 249 29.75 7.41 8.96
CA HIS A 249 30.65 8.19 8.09
C HIS A 249 30.69 7.71 6.65
N LEU A 250 30.51 6.40 6.37
CA LEU A 250 30.49 5.84 5.01
C LEU A 250 29.20 6.24 4.27
N LEU A 251 28.08 6.32 4.99
CA LEU A 251 26.80 6.69 4.42
C LEU A 251 26.56 8.23 4.43
N GLY A 252 27.35 8.98 5.22
CA GLY A 252 27.19 10.42 5.40
C GLY A 252 25.86 10.81 6.06
N LYS A 253 25.27 9.90 6.85
CA LYS A 253 23.97 10.08 7.51
C LYS A 253 23.93 9.37 8.86
N SER A 254 23.17 9.91 9.80
CA SER A 254 22.77 9.19 11.01
C SER A 254 21.61 8.23 10.70
N TYR A 255 21.43 7.23 11.58
CA TYR A 255 20.29 6.30 11.41
C TYR A 255 18.96 6.97 11.66
N GLY A 256 18.91 8.06 12.41
CA GLY A 256 17.73 8.93 12.54
C GLY A 256 17.36 9.65 11.23
N GLU A 257 18.35 10.05 10.43
CA GLU A 257 18.13 10.65 9.11
C GLU A 257 17.67 9.60 8.09
N ILE A 258 18.26 8.41 8.10
CA ILE A 258 17.82 7.29 7.24
C ILE A 258 16.39 6.89 7.61
N ALA A 259 16.10 6.78 8.91
CA ALA A 259 14.77 6.43 9.42
C ALA A 259 13.69 7.42 8.99
N ALA A 260 13.98 8.72 9.03
CA ALA A 260 13.02 9.73 8.59
C ALA A 260 12.68 9.60 7.10
N LEU A 261 13.69 9.34 6.26
CA LEU A 261 13.48 9.09 4.82
C LEU A 261 12.67 7.82 4.59
N SER A 262 12.97 6.73 5.34
CA SER A 262 12.25 5.46 5.27
C SER A 262 10.80 5.63 5.73
N ARG A 263 10.57 6.19 6.92
CA ARG A 263 9.23 6.43 7.48
C ARG A 263 8.35 7.29 6.58
N SER A 264 8.94 8.31 5.96
CA SER A 264 8.23 9.23 5.07
C SER A 264 7.80 8.61 3.73
N GLN A 265 8.09 7.31 3.49
CA GLN A 265 7.53 6.59 2.35
C GLN A 265 6.06 6.19 2.57
N HIS A 266 5.61 6.06 3.81
CA HIS A 266 4.23 5.72 4.17
C HIS A 266 3.29 6.94 4.00
N LYS A 267 3.20 7.46 2.78
CA LYS A 267 2.45 8.68 2.46
C LYS A 267 0.95 8.49 2.58
N SER A 268 0.45 7.31 2.22
CA SER A 268 -0.97 6.98 2.38
C SER A 268 -1.43 7.09 3.83
N GLN A 269 -0.51 6.93 4.80
CA GLN A 269 -0.77 7.02 6.23
C GLN A 269 -0.38 8.38 6.84
N GLY A 270 0.17 9.31 6.04
CA GLY A 270 0.54 10.64 6.51
C GLY A 270 1.78 10.68 7.41
N PHE A 271 2.71 9.75 7.26
CA PHE A 271 3.91 9.64 8.09
C PHE A 271 5.14 10.41 7.59
N GLY A 272 4.96 11.59 7.02
CA GLY A 272 6.07 12.52 6.83
C GLY A 272 6.64 12.97 8.19
N VAL A 273 7.91 12.63 8.48
CA VAL A 273 8.53 12.91 9.78
C VAL A 273 9.86 13.64 9.63
N PRO A 274 10.20 14.57 10.55
CA PRO A 274 11.49 15.22 10.57
C PRO A 274 12.59 14.25 11.01
N ALA A 275 13.80 14.46 10.50
CA ALA A 275 14.96 13.71 10.91
C ALA A 275 15.39 14.05 12.35
N GLN A 276 15.60 13.02 13.16
CA GLN A 276 16.21 13.13 14.48
C GLN A 276 17.71 12.92 14.36
N ARG A 277 18.49 13.71 15.11
CA ARG A 277 19.95 13.68 15.16
C ARG A 277 20.43 13.60 16.60
N GLY A 278 21.59 13.01 16.80
CA GLY A 278 22.18 12.80 18.10
C GLY A 278 21.78 11.47 18.74
N ASN A 279 22.06 11.31 20.02
CA ASN A 279 21.81 10.07 20.78
C ASN A 279 20.32 9.76 20.84
N VAL A 280 19.98 8.53 20.48
CA VAL A 280 18.59 7.99 20.54
C VAL A 280 18.62 6.58 21.06
N LEU A 281 18.11 6.38 22.26
CA LEU A 281 18.07 5.08 22.90
C LEU A 281 16.81 4.29 22.49
N GLU A 282 17.02 3.05 22.08
CA GLU A 282 15.95 2.05 21.94
C GLU A 282 16.06 1.06 23.12
N TYR A 283 14.91 0.66 23.63
CA TYR A 283 14.78 -0.17 24.83
C TYR A 283 14.16 -1.53 24.47
N PHE A 284 14.60 -2.58 25.16
CA PHE A 284 14.19 -3.96 24.88
C PHE A 284 13.93 -4.73 26.16
N ALA A 285 12.73 -5.26 26.29
CA ALA A 285 12.40 -6.26 27.30
C ALA A 285 12.65 -7.67 26.70
N THR A 286 13.29 -8.54 27.45
CA THR A 286 13.50 -9.93 27.05
C THR A 286 12.28 -10.76 27.37
N ILE A 287 11.66 -11.36 26.35
CA ILE A 287 10.48 -12.22 26.49
C ILE A 287 10.91 -13.69 26.60
N LYS A 288 11.84 -14.12 25.73
CA LYS A 288 12.43 -15.49 25.77
C LYS A 288 13.94 -15.45 25.47
N GLY A 289 14.64 -16.45 25.99
CA GLY A 289 16.10 -16.56 25.85
C GLY A 289 16.85 -15.67 26.83
N GLU A 290 18.16 -15.58 26.66
CA GLU A 290 19.03 -14.81 27.55
C GLU A 290 18.95 -13.31 27.28
N LYS A 291 18.99 -12.51 28.36
CA LYS A 291 18.98 -11.06 28.29
C LYS A 291 20.28 -10.55 27.65
N PRO A 292 20.24 -9.71 26.60
CA PRO A 292 21.43 -9.07 26.06
C PRO A 292 22.02 -8.07 27.05
N VAL A 293 23.33 -7.88 27.01
CA VAL A 293 24.06 -6.99 27.92
C VAL A 293 24.74 -5.85 27.18
N LYS A 294 25.44 -6.14 26.07
CA LYS A 294 26.21 -5.15 25.29
C LYS A 294 25.67 -5.01 23.85
N ASP A 295 25.11 -6.08 23.31
CA ASP A 295 24.59 -6.12 21.94
C ASP A 295 23.35 -7.00 21.88
N LEU A 296 22.45 -6.72 20.93
CA LEU A 296 21.24 -7.53 20.71
C LEU A 296 21.55 -9.01 20.43
N LEU A 297 22.71 -9.33 19.88
CA LEU A 297 23.17 -10.69 19.60
C LEU A 297 24.29 -11.17 20.53
N ASP A 298 24.44 -10.59 21.72
CA ASP A 298 25.40 -11.07 22.74
C ASP A 298 25.30 -12.58 22.96
N GLY A 299 26.44 -13.24 23.05
CA GLY A 299 26.55 -14.70 23.23
C GLY A 299 26.24 -15.49 21.97
N ILE A 300 25.91 -14.85 20.85
CA ILE A 300 25.67 -15.49 19.57
C ILE A 300 26.85 -15.21 18.64
N ASN A 301 27.46 -16.26 18.09
CA ASN A 301 28.53 -16.08 17.12
C ASN A 301 27.98 -15.55 15.80
N THR A 302 28.38 -14.35 15.41
CA THR A 302 27.96 -13.67 14.16
C THR A 302 29.08 -13.63 13.12
N SER A 303 30.20 -14.34 13.32
CA SER A 303 31.33 -14.41 12.40
C SER A 303 31.34 -15.71 11.59
N TRP A 304 32.31 -15.87 10.69
CA TRP A 304 32.54 -17.11 9.96
C TRP A 304 32.84 -18.31 10.84
N ALA A 305 33.32 -18.09 12.09
CA ALA A 305 33.49 -19.15 13.08
C ALA A 305 32.17 -19.83 13.53
N LYS A 306 30.98 -19.26 13.12
CA LYS A 306 29.67 -19.92 13.26
C LYS A 306 29.59 -21.20 12.42
N ILE A 307 30.38 -21.31 11.36
CA ILE A 307 30.40 -22.43 10.42
C ILE A 307 31.69 -23.22 10.66
N GLU A 308 31.59 -24.52 10.88
CA GLU A 308 32.73 -25.37 11.13
C GLU A 308 33.79 -25.27 10.03
N ASN A 309 35.06 -25.23 10.45
CA ASN A 309 36.24 -25.22 9.60
C ASN A 309 36.36 -24.04 8.62
N GLN A 310 35.68 -22.92 8.86
CA GLN A 310 35.65 -21.76 7.95
C GLN A 310 36.32 -20.49 8.50
N ASN A 311 37.12 -20.59 9.58
CA ASN A 311 37.78 -19.40 10.20
C ASN A 311 38.69 -18.64 9.25
N ASN A 312 39.26 -19.30 8.23
CA ASN A 312 40.13 -18.69 7.23
C ASN A 312 39.36 -17.82 6.20
N LEU A 313 38.03 -17.91 6.13
CA LEU A 313 37.21 -17.01 5.28
C LEU A 313 37.18 -15.61 5.88
N GLN A 314 37.08 -15.48 7.20
CA GLN A 314 37.16 -14.19 7.91
C GLN A 314 38.41 -13.41 7.51
N THR A 315 39.58 -14.04 7.64
CA THR A 315 40.87 -13.38 7.31
C THR A 315 40.99 -13.05 5.82
N THR A 316 40.38 -13.85 4.94
CA THR A 316 40.34 -13.55 3.48
C THR A 316 39.49 -12.30 3.20
N VAL A 317 38.32 -12.20 3.81
CA VAL A 317 37.48 -11.01 3.66
C VAL A 317 38.18 -9.78 4.27
N ASP A 318 38.78 -9.90 5.45
CA ASP A 318 39.57 -8.82 6.08
C ASP A 318 40.69 -8.31 5.16
N SER A 319 41.40 -9.25 4.50
CA SER A 319 42.42 -8.89 3.51
C SER A 319 41.84 -8.10 2.34
N ILE A 320 40.69 -8.50 1.82
CA ILE A 320 40.02 -7.77 0.73
C ILE A 320 39.61 -6.37 1.20
N ILE A 321 39.06 -6.24 2.41
CA ILE A 321 38.67 -4.95 2.98
C ILE A 321 39.88 -4.02 3.16
N ASN A 322 40.96 -4.52 3.71
CA ASN A 322 42.19 -3.77 3.99
C ASN A 322 42.90 -3.30 2.70
N ASN A 323 42.76 -4.05 1.61
CA ASN A 323 43.34 -3.71 0.31
C ASN A 323 42.34 -3.01 -0.64
N PHE A 324 41.15 -2.70 -0.19
CA PHE A 324 40.14 -2.05 -1.02
C PHE A 324 40.56 -0.64 -1.45
N SER A 325 40.52 -0.39 -2.73
CA SER A 325 40.78 0.92 -3.29
C SER A 325 39.47 1.64 -3.64
N ALA A 326 39.19 2.73 -2.97
CA ALA A 326 38.00 3.53 -3.25
C ALA A 326 38.05 4.19 -4.65
N THR A 327 39.25 4.48 -5.17
CA THR A 327 39.46 5.03 -6.51
C THR A 327 39.35 3.98 -7.60
N TYR A 328 39.77 2.75 -7.30
CA TYR A 328 39.82 1.64 -8.27
C TYR A 328 39.18 0.38 -7.68
N PRO A 329 37.87 0.34 -7.47
CA PRO A 329 37.17 -0.80 -6.85
C PRO A 329 37.38 -2.12 -7.60
N TYR A 330 37.56 -2.06 -8.93
CA TYR A 330 37.79 -3.21 -9.78
C TYR A 330 39.01 -4.06 -9.40
N LYS A 331 40.01 -3.48 -8.70
CA LYS A 331 41.16 -4.23 -8.19
C LYS A 331 40.77 -5.31 -7.17
N SER A 332 39.58 -5.20 -6.58
CA SER A 332 39.01 -6.20 -5.66
C SER A 332 38.31 -7.35 -6.39
N VAL A 333 38.10 -7.28 -7.71
CA VAL A 333 37.34 -8.32 -8.46
C VAL A 333 38.03 -9.67 -8.41
N VAL A 334 39.33 -9.75 -8.74
CA VAL A 334 40.09 -11.01 -8.70
C VAL A 334 40.08 -11.66 -7.31
N PRO A 335 40.38 -10.94 -6.20
CA PRO A 335 40.25 -11.51 -4.86
C PRO A 335 38.83 -11.96 -4.50
N LEU A 336 37.81 -11.22 -4.95
CA LEU A 336 36.40 -11.58 -4.72
C LEU A 336 36.00 -12.84 -5.51
N VAL A 337 36.46 -13.02 -6.74
CA VAL A 337 36.23 -14.24 -7.51
C VAL A 337 36.84 -15.44 -6.79
N ARG A 338 38.07 -15.31 -6.27
CA ARG A 338 38.69 -16.37 -5.46
C ARG A 338 37.91 -16.65 -4.18
N LEU A 339 37.42 -15.62 -3.50
CA LEU A 339 36.55 -15.77 -2.34
C LEU A 339 35.24 -16.49 -2.72
N TYR A 340 34.61 -16.13 -3.84
CA TYR A 340 33.41 -16.79 -4.35
C TYR A 340 33.63 -18.30 -4.51
N GLN A 341 34.72 -18.71 -5.19
CA GLN A 341 35.09 -20.11 -5.39
C GLN A 341 35.30 -20.86 -4.07
N ARG A 342 35.90 -20.19 -3.07
CA ARG A 342 36.07 -20.79 -1.74
C ARG A 342 34.74 -20.95 -0.99
N VAL A 343 33.83 -19.94 -1.09
CA VAL A 343 32.53 -20.02 -0.43
C VAL A 343 31.62 -21.09 -1.07
N GLN A 344 31.80 -21.40 -2.37
CA GLN A 344 31.14 -22.55 -3.00
C GLN A 344 31.41 -23.89 -2.30
N GLN A 345 32.52 -24.03 -1.58
CA GLN A 345 32.91 -25.24 -0.85
C GLN A 345 32.39 -25.28 0.59
N VAL A 346 31.62 -24.25 1.03
CA VAL A 346 31.04 -24.21 2.37
C VAL A 346 29.90 -25.23 2.49
N ASN A 347 29.88 -25.99 3.57
CA ASN A 347 28.87 -27.04 3.79
C ASN A 347 27.51 -26.49 4.25
N ASP A 348 27.49 -25.38 4.98
CA ASP A 348 26.24 -24.72 5.37
C ASP A 348 25.57 -24.11 4.14
N ILE A 349 24.57 -24.80 3.60
CA ILE A 349 23.86 -24.40 2.38
C ILE A 349 23.21 -23.02 2.53
N PHE A 350 22.63 -22.71 3.69
CA PHE A 350 21.94 -21.45 3.94
C PHE A 350 22.89 -20.25 3.84
N TRP A 351 24.00 -20.29 4.59
CA TRP A 351 24.99 -19.22 4.53
C TRP A 351 25.81 -19.20 3.24
N LYS A 352 26.07 -20.38 2.66
CA LYS A 352 26.69 -20.48 1.33
C LYS A 352 25.88 -19.68 0.29
N ASP A 353 24.61 -20.02 0.12
CA ASP A 353 23.76 -19.39 -0.90
C ASP A 353 23.61 -17.88 -0.67
N LYS A 354 23.50 -17.48 0.61
CA LYS A 354 23.39 -16.05 0.96
C LYS A 354 24.69 -15.31 0.63
N LYS A 355 25.84 -15.85 1.05
CA LYS A 355 27.14 -15.20 0.86
C LYS A 355 27.59 -15.21 -0.60
N LEU A 356 27.29 -16.26 -1.36
CA LEU A 356 27.55 -16.27 -2.82
C LEU A 356 26.80 -15.15 -3.52
N LYS A 357 25.53 -14.93 -3.21
CA LYS A 357 24.75 -13.80 -3.78
C LYS A 357 25.31 -12.44 -3.37
N GLU A 358 25.73 -12.27 -2.11
CA GLU A 358 26.36 -11.04 -1.63
C GLU A 358 27.70 -10.79 -2.35
N ILE A 359 28.56 -11.79 -2.49
CA ILE A 359 29.85 -11.67 -3.19
C ILE A 359 29.62 -11.37 -4.68
N GLN A 360 28.72 -12.08 -5.37
CA GLN A 360 28.37 -11.83 -6.75
C GLN A 360 27.93 -10.39 -6.97
N HIS A 361 27.09 -9.86 -6.09
CA HIS A 361 26.62 -8.48 -6.13
C HIS A 361 27.77 -7.47 -5.95
N ILE A 362 28.71 -7.76 -5.06
CA ILE A 362 29.91 -6.91 -4.87
C ILE A 362 30.83 -7.00 -6.09
N ILE A 363 30.99 -8.17 -6.72
CA ILE A 363 31.74 -8.34 -7.98
C ILE A 363 31.11 -7.47 -9.08
N GLU A 364 29.79 -7.53 -9.26
CA GLU A 364 29.05 -6.68 -10.20
C GLU A 364 29.35 -5.19 -9.96
N ALA A 365 29.28 -4.75 -8.69
CA ALA A 365 29.53 -3.36 -8.31
C ALA A 365 31.01 -2.95 -8.52
N CYS A 366 31.96 -3.79 -8.11
CA CYS A 366 33.40 -3.51 -8.24
C CYS A 366 33.87 -3.52 -9.69
N SER A 367 33.35 -4.42 -10.53
CA SER A 367 33.68 -4.45 -11.97
C SER A 367 33.06 -3.28 -12.73
N GLY A 368 32.21 -2.47 -12.10
CA GLY A 368 31.48 -1.42 -12.77
C GLY A 368 30.55 -1.93 -13.87
N LEU A 369 30.20 -3.21 -13.82
CA LEU A 369 29.28 -3.82 -14.77
C LEU A 369 27.92 -3.15 -14.69
N PHE A 370 27.42 -2.71 -15.81
CA PHE A 370 26.07 -2.18 -15.96
C PHE A 370 25.33 -3.03 -16.97
N VAL A 371 24.26 -3.66 -16.56
CA VAL A 371 23.35 -4.40 -17.43
C VAL A 371 21.95 -3.85 -17.27
N GLU A 372 21.30 -3.60 -18.39
CA GLU A 372 19.95 -3.05 -18.48
C GLU A 372 19.15 -3.81 -19.52
N ASP A 373 17.86 -3.99 -19.23
CA ASP A 373 16.87 -4.47 -20.19
C ASP A 373 15.68 -3.50 -20.19
N ALA A 374 15.35 -3.00 -21.36
CA ALA A 374 14.28 -2.03 -21.54
C ALA A 374 13.25 -2.55 -22.55
N ALA A 375 12.06 -2.91 -22.09
CA ALA A 375 10.95 -3.25 -22.95
C ALA A 375 10.42 -2.03 -23.70
N SER A 376 10.01 -2.22 -24.95
CA SER A 376 9.42 -1.16 -25.80
C SER A 376 8.00 -0.75 -25.35
N SER A 377 7.39 -1.49 -24.44
CA SER A 377 6.07 -1.25 -23.86
C SER A 377 6.04 -1.72 -22.42
N GLN A 378 5.31 -1.00 -21.56
CA GLN A 378 5.02 -1.43 -20.20
C GLN A 378 4.17 -2.70 -20.16
N TYR A 379 3.44 -2.98 -21.24
CA TYR A 379 2.51 -4.09 -21.35
C TYR A 379 2.97 -5.12 -22.38
N ALA A 380 3.04 -6.37 -21.95
CA ALA A 380 3.22 -7.54 -22.79
C ALA A 380 1.90 -8.33 -22.82
N VAL A 381 1.55 -8.89 -23.97
CA VAL A 381 0.30 -9.65 -24.09
C VAL A 381 0.62 -11.11 -24.37
N GLN A 382 -0.08 -12.04 -23.73
CA GLN A 382 0.05 -13.47 -23.95
C GLN A 382 -0.06 -13.81 -25.45
N GLY A 383 0.95 -14.47 -26.02
CA GLY A 383 1.00 -14.87 -27.42
C GLY A 383 1.43 -13.77 -28.42
N ASP A 384 1.70 -12.54 -27.95
CA ASP A 384 2.19 -11.43 -28.78
C ASP A 384 3.72 -11.29 -28.70
N SER A 385 4.30 -10.51 -29.59
CA SER A 385 5.73 -10.22 -29.61
C SER A 385 6.04 -8.91 -28.88
N LEU A 386 7.12 -8.90 -28.10
CA LEU A 386 7.64 -7.74 -27.40
C LEU A 386 9.08 -7.48 -27.82
N LYS A 387 9.43 -6.21 -28.08
CA LYS A 387 10.82 -5.80 -28.26
C LYS A 387 11.43 -5.43 -26.93
N ILE A 388 12.63 -5.94 -26.65
CA ILE A 388 13.42 -5.65 -25.46
C ILE A 388 14.81 -5.19 -25.92
N ILE A 389 15.21 -4.00 -25.51
CA ILE A 389 16.54 -3.48 -25.76
C ILE A 389 17.41 -3.88 -24.57
N VAL A 390 18.43 -4.66 -24.80
CA VAL A 390 19.42 -5.02 -23.78
C VAL A 390 20.69 -4.23 -23.98
N SER A 391 21.34 -3.86 -22.89
CA SER A 391 22.62 -3.16 -22.85
C SER A 391 23.49 -3.80 -21.78
N ALA A 392 24.77 -4.04 -22.14
CA ALA A 392 25.79 -4.49 -21.20
C ALA A 392 27.06 -3.64 -21.39
N ILE A 393 27.53 -3.04 -20.29
CA ILE A 393 28.69 -2.14 -20.33
C ILE A 393 29.64 -2.52 -19.20
N ASN A 394 30.87 -2.84 -19.51
CA ASN A 394 31.96 -2.87 -18.55
C ASN A 394 32.51 -1.45 -18.38
N ARG A 395 32.50 -0.91 -17.17
CA ARG A 395 32.97 0.47 -16.90
C ARG A 395 34.28 0.51 -16.10
N SER A 396 35.05 -0.57 -16.19
CA SER A 396 36.34 -0.71 -15.50
C SER A 396 37.33 -1.51 -16.35
N ASP A 397 38.51 -1.75 -15.81
CA ASP A 397 39.53 -2.58 -16.45
C ASP A 397 39.46 -4.06 -16.04
N ALA A 398 38.37 -4.49 -15.37
CA ALA A 398 38.14 -5.91 -15.10
C ALA A 398 37.91 -6.65 -16.42
N MET A 399 38.43 -7.87 -16.52
CA MET A 399 38.23 -8.73 -17.67
C MET A 399 36.80 -9.28 -17.66
N VAL A 400 36.02 -8.97 -18.70
CA VAL A 400 34.61 -9.35 -18.83
C VAL A 400 34.35 -9.93 -20.20
N ASP A 401 34.19 -11.25 -20.27
CA ASP A 401 34.11 -12.00 -21.51
C ASP A 401 32.83 -12.85 -21.60
N ASN A 402 32.63 -13.48 -22.77
CA ASN A 402 31.59 -14.46 -23.05
C ASN A 402 30.18 -14.02 -22.59
N ALA A 403 29.92 -12.71 -22.67
CA ALA A 403 28.61 -12.18 -22.26
C ALA A 403 27.52 -12.67 -23.20
N SER A 404 26.45 -13.16 -22.65
CA SER A 404 25.22 -13.53 -23.35
C SER A 404 24.01 -13.14 -22.55
N VAL A 405 22.84 -13.05 -23.20
CA VAL A 405 21.57 -12.75 -22.54
C VAL A 405 20.52 -13.74 -23.02
N SER A 406 19.74 -14.26 -22.10
CA SER A 406 18.65 -15.18 -22.37
C SER A 406 17.32 -14.67 -21.82
N ILE A 407 16.25 -14.95 -22.56
CA ILE A 407 14.88 -14.74 -22.12
C ILE A 407 13.98 -15.81 -22.77
N PHE A 408 13.16 -16.47 -21.95
CA PHE A 408 12.39 -17.63 -22.36
C PHE A 408 13.31 -18.69 -23.04
N ALA A 409 12.98 -19.08 -24.27
CA ALA A 409 13.78 -20.05 -25.04
C ALA A 409 14.87 -19.41 -25.92
N ASN A 410 15.07 -18.10 -25.86
CA ASN A 410 16.00 -17.40 -26.74
C ASN A 410 17.29 -17.07 -26.00
N ASN A 411 18.43 -17.21 -26.71
CA ASN A 411 19.76 -16.86 -26.18
C ASN A 411 20.52 -16.05 -27.29
N TYR A 412 21.14 -14.95 -26.85
CA TYR A 412 21.84 -14.00 -27.75
C TYR A 412 23.24 -13.70 -27.20
N GLN A 413 24.23 -13.78 -28.05
CA GLN A 413 25.62 -13.49 -27.71
C GLN A 413 25.89 -11.98 -27.73
N LEU A 414 26.51 -11.47 -26.70
CA LEU A 414 27.00 -10.09 -26.59
C LEU A 414 28.53 -10.03 -26.73
N GLY A 415 29.25 -11.15 -26.53
CA GLY A 415 30.71 -11.28 -26.66
C GLY A 415 31.48 -10.66 -25.52
N THR A 416 32.71 -10.18 -25.82
CA THR A 416 33.59 -9.51 -24.86
C THR A 416 33.12 -8.08 -24.59
N LEU A 417 32.99 -7.70 -23.34
CA LEU A 417 32.59 -6.35 -22.93
C LEU A 417 33.82 -5.45 -22.75
N LEU A 418 34.16 -4.71 -23.79
CA LEU A 418 35.29 -3.76 -23.75
C LEU A 418 34.98 -2.59 -22.82
N ASN A 419 36.03 -2.05 -22.15
CA ASN A 419 35.90 -0.93 -21.23
C ASN A 419 35.15 0.26 -21.87
N ASN A 420 34.11 0.71 -21.19
CA ASN A 420 33.25 1.85 -21.54
C ASN A 420 32.61 1.78 -22.94
N LYS A 421 32.40 0.56 -23.48
CA LYS A 421 31.67 0.33 -24.74
C LYS A 421 30.38 -0.44 -24.46
N ASN A 422 29.29 0.05 -25.02
CA ASN A 422 27.98 -0.61 -24.91
C ASN A 422 27.89 -1.78 -25.90
N ALA A 423 27.71 -2.99 -25.39
CA ALA A 423 27.29 -4.16 -26.14
C ALA A 423 25.78 -4.28 -26.10
N GLY A 424 25.09 -3.52 -26.94
CA GLY A 424 23.61 -3.48 -26.94
C GLY A 424 23.01 -4.33 -28.06
N HIS A 425 21.86 -4.89 -27.82
CA HIS A 425 21.09 -5.63 -28.83
C HIS A 425 19.59 -5.44 -28.64
N THR A 426 18.83 -5.46 -29.76
CA THR A 426 17.37 -5.44 -29.69
C THR A 426 16.83 -6.83 -29.92
N LEU A 427 16.19 -7.38 -28.88
CA LEU A 427 15.54 -8.68 -28.93
C LEU A 427 14.08 -8.51 -29.33
N THR A 428 13.58 -9.39 -30.21
CA THR A 428 12.14 -9.54 -30.44
C THR A 428 11.73 -10.90 -29.90
N VAL A 429 11.02 -10.91 -28.79
CA VAL A 429 10.66 -12.14 -28.09
C VAL A 429 9.17 -12.41 -28.20
N LEU A 430 8.79 -13.65 -28.43
CA LEU A 430 7.41 -14.10 -28.34
C LEU A 430 7.08 -14.32 -26.87
N ILE A 431 6.07 -13.66 -26.39
CA ILE A 431 5.53 -13.87 -25.04
C ILE A 431 4.78 -15.19 -25.03
N PRO A 432 5.16 -16.16 -24.18
CA PRO A 432 4.49 -17.45 -24.17
C PRO A 432 2.97 -17.29 -23.98
N PRO A 433 2.14 -18.03 -24.73
CA PRO A 433 0.68 -17.88 -24.65
C PRO A 433 0.10 -18.38 -23.32
N ASP A 434 0.82 -19.20 -22.60
CA ASP A 434 0.49 -19.80 -21.29
C ASP A 434 1.17 -19.12 -20.09
N ILE A 435 1.97 -18.06 -20.33
CA ILE A 435 2.57 -17.30 -19.24
C ILE A 435 1.47 -16.72 -18.35
N LYS A 436 1.68 -16.77 -17.04
CA LYS A 436 0.74 -16.15 -16.09
C LYS A 436 0.65 -14.65 -16.29
N ILE A 437 -0.55 -14.08 -16.22
CA ILE A 437 -0.74 -12.64 -16.14
C ILE A 437 -0.11 -12.10 -14.85
N THR A 438 0.30 -10.83 -14.84
CA THR A 438 0.93 -10.21 -13.67
C THR A 438 -0.10 -9.88 -12.60
N GLN A 439 -0.67 -10.92 -11.99
CA GLN A 439 -1.56 -10.79 -10.83
C GLN A 439 -0.75 -10.98 -9.56
N PRO A 440 -0.87 -10.12 -8.54
CA PRO A 440 -0.30 -10.40 -7.23
C PRO A 440 -0.74 -11.77 -6.72
N TYR A 441 0.21 -12.63 -6.29
CA TYR A 441 -0.06 -14.04 -5.98
C TYR A 441 -1.11 -14.22 -4.89
N TRP A 442 -1.20 -13.28 -3.93
CA TRP A 442 -2.21 -13.31 -2.86
C TRP A 442 -3.61 -12.91 -3.33
N LEU A 443 -3.74 -12.37 -4.55
CA LEU A 443 -5.00 -12.01 -5.20
C LEU A 443 -5.41 -12.97 -6.32
N GLU A 444 -4.69 -14.09 -6.50
CA GLU A 444 -5.05 -15.10 -7.52
C GLU A 444 -6.33 -15.85 -7.18
N LYS A 445 -6.59 -16.06 -5.89
CA LYS A 445 -7.77 -16.76 -5.36
C LYS A 445 -8.63 -15.80 -4.55
N GLN A 446 -9.93 -16.10 -4.49
CA GLN A 446 -10.83 -15.39 -3.58
C GLN A 446 -10.34 -15.59 -2.15
N MET A 447 -10.26 -14.51 -1.39
CA MET A 447 -9.84 -14.51 0.01
C MET A 447 -10.98 -14.96 0.93
N ASP A 448 -10.62 -15.42 2.13
CA ASP A 448 -11.53 -15.57 3.25
C ASP A 448 -11.71 -14.24 4.01
N LYS A 449 -12.59 -14.18 5.01
CA LYS A 449 -12.86 -12.93 5.75
C LYS A 449 -11.59 -12.32 6.36
N GLY A 450 -10.67 -13.13 6.88
CA GLY A 450 -9.47 -12.66 7.61
C GLY A 450 -8.13 -13.00 6.93
N SER A 451 -8.12 -13.69 5.79
CA SER A 451 -6.85 -14.09 5.19
C SER A 451 -6.94 -14.33 3.68
N PHE A 452 -5.82 -14.08 3.00
CA PHE A 452 -5.65 -14.41 1.59
C PHE A 452 -5.47 -15.93 1.41
N ASN A 453 -6.01 -16.49 0.32
CA ASN A 453 -5.88 -17.89 -0.01
C ASN A 453 -4.67 -18.14 -0.93
N ILE A 454 -3.53 -18.44 -0.32
CA ILE A 454 -2.27 -18.72 -1.01
C ILE A 454 -2.04 -20.24 -1.00
N VAL A 455 -2.09 -20.84 -2.19
CA VAL A 455 -1.98 -22.33 -2.34
C VAL A 455 -0.52 -22.79 -2.30
N ASP A 456 0.37 -22.03 -2.93
CA ASP A 456 1.78 -22.37 -3.00
C ASP A 456 2.52 -21.86 -1.78
N GLN A 457 2.94 -22.78 -0.90
CA GLN A 457 3.71 -22.49 0.31
C GLN A 457 4.99 -21.69 0.03
N GLN A 458 5.60 -21.87 -1.16
CA GLN A 458 6.82 -21.14 -1.53
C GLN A 458 6.59 -19.64 -1.74
N LEU A 459 5.35 -19.21 -1.92
CA LEU A 459 4.96 -17.80 -2.05
C LEU A 459 4.77 -17.11 -0.70
N ILE A 460 4.46 -17.87 0.35
CA ILE A 460 4.33 -17.32 1.71
C ILE A 460 5.63 -16.60 2.11
N GLY A 461 5.50 -15.42 2.64
CA GLY A 461 6.62 -14.56 3.03
C GLY A 461 7.12 -13.64 1.92
N LYS A 462 6.84 -13.92 0.64
CA LYS A 462 7.30 -13.05 -0.44
C LYS A 462 6.61 -11.68 -0.43
N ALA A 463 7.36 -10.65 -0.77
CA ALA A 463 6.82 -9.29 -0.94
C ALA A 463 5.95 -9.15 -2.20
N GLY A 464 6.26 -9.89 -3.25
CA GLY A 464 5.54 -9.90 -4.53
C GLY A 464 5.89 -11.10 -5.39
N ASN A 465 5.37 -11.15 -6.60
CA ASN A 465 5.68 -12.19 -7.58
C ASN A 465 7.11 -12.06 -8.11
N ASP A 466 7.66 -13.17 -8.57
CA ASP A 466 8.87 -13.13 -9.37
C ASP A 466 8.54 -12.49 -10.73
N PRO A 467 9.25 -11.41 -11.13
CA PRO A 467 8.97 -10.71 -12.38
C PRO A 467 9.44 -11.52 -13.59
N VAL A 468 8.87 -11.24 -14.76
CA VAL A 468 9.49 -11.63 -16.04
C VAL A 468 10.91 -11.04 -16.05
N SER A 469 11.90 -11.86 -16.32
CA SER A 469 13.30 -11.46 -16.20
C SER A 469 14.11 -11.92 -17.41
N VAL A 470 15.12 -11.15 -17.73
CA VAL A 470 16.24 -11.61 -18.56
C VAL A 470 17.34 -12.15 -17.65
N GLU A 471 18.11 -13.10 -18.16
CA GLU A 471 19.30 -13.59 -17.48
C GLU A 471 20.53 -13.31 -18.34
N PHE A 472 21.47 -12.55 -17.77
CA PHE A 472 22.77 -12.31 -18.35
C PHE A 472 23.74 -13.35 -17.80
N SER A 473 24.38 -14.12 -18.69
CA SER A 473 25.49 -15.00 -18.38
C SER A 473 26.77 -14.31 -18.82
N ILE A 474 27.69 -14.08 -17.87
CA ILE A 474 28.90 -13.26 -18.10
C ILE A 474 30.09 -13.89 -17.36
N ASP A 475 31.19 -14.03 -18.04
CA ASP A 475 32.47 -14.44 -17.44
C ASP A 475 33.19 -13.18 -16.92
N ILE A 476 33.47 -13.14 -15.63
CA ILE A 476 34.23 -12.06 -15.01
C ILE A 476 35.48 -12.67 -14.38
N GLU A 477 36.66 -12.26 -14.84
CA GLU A 477 37.96 -12.80 -14.42
C GLU A 477 38.01 -14.36 -14.47
N GLY A 478 37.43 -14.94 -15.54
CA GLY A 478 37.40 -16.37 -15.79
C GLY A 478 36.38 -17.17 -14.96
N GLN A 479 35.53 -16.52 -14.20
CA GLN A 479 34.43 -17.14 -13.47
C GLN A 479 33.09 -16.72 -14.10
N GLN A 480 32.26 -17.69 -14.45
CA GLN A 480 30.91 -17.45 -14.96
C GLN A 480 29.94 -17.05 -13.85
N PHE A 481 29.18 -15.97 -14.11
CA PHE A 481 28.11 -15.46 -13.26
C PHE A 481 26.82 -15.32 -14.03
N TYR A 482 25.69 -15.46 -13.31
CA TYR A 482 24.36 -15.31 -13.86
C TYR A 482 23.64 -14.16 -13.14
N PHE A 483 23.30 -13.11 -13.90
CA PHE A 483 22.61 -11.92 -13.38
C PHE A 483 21.18 -11.90 -13.91
N LYS A 484 20.24 -12.27 -13.05
CA LYS A 484 18.81 -12.20 -13.36
C LYS A 484 18.29 -10.79 -13.09
N LYS A 485 17.82 -10.10 -14.12
CA LYS A 485 17.28 -8.75 -14.05
C LYS A 485 15.81 -8.74 -14.45
N PRO A 486 14.91 -8.06 -13.68
CA PRO A 486 13.51 -7.93 -14.04
C PRO A 486 13.36 -7.06 -15.30
N VAL A 487 12.57 -7.49 -16.26
CA VAL A 487 12.28 -6.68 -17.45
C VAL A 487 11.47 -5.45 -17.02
N GLN A 488 11.97 -4.28 -17.40
CA GLN A 488 11.35 -3.00 -17.11
C GLN A 488 11.00 -2.23 -18.39
N TYR A 489 9.91 -1.50 -18.36
CA TYR A 489 9.62 -0.48 -19.36
C TYR A 489 10.33 0.81 -18.96
N LYS A 490 11.10 1.37 -19.90
CA LYS A 490 11.82 2.63 -19.72
C LYS A 490 11.25 3.69 -20.64
N SER A 491 10.93 4.85 -20.08
CA SER A 491 10.51 6.02 -20.85
C SER A 491 11.22 7.27 -20.33
N THR A 492 11.24 8.32 -21.15
CA THR A 492 11.79 9.62 -20.77
C THR A 492 10.66 10.63 -20.68
N ASP A 493 10.49 11.22 -19.51
CA ASP A 493 9.58 12.33 -19.26
C ASP A 493 10.38 13.65 -19.30
N PRO A 494 9.93 14.69 -20.01
CA PRO A 494 10.69 15.94 -20.13
C PRO A 494 10.94 16.68 -18.80
N VAL A 495 10.09 16.45 -17.80
CA VAL A 495 10.18 17.09 -16.49
C VAL A 495 10.85 16.19 -15.46
N LYS A 496 10.65 14.87 -15.58
CA LYS A 496 11.00 13.87 -14.58
C LYS A 496 12.27 13.08 -14.91
N GLY A 497 12.72 13.13 -16.18
CA GLY A 497 13.84 12.32 -16.67
C GLY A 497 13.44 10.87 -16.97
N GLU A 498 14.33 9.94 -16.70
CA GLU A 498 14.10 8.52 -16.92
C GLU A 498 13.13 7.93 -15.91
N ILE A 499 12.10 7.26 -16.41
CA ILE A 499 11.08 6.57 -15.61
C ILE A 499 11.13 5.08 -15.95
N TYR A 500 11.26 4.26 -14.92
CA TYR A 500 11.25 2.80 -15.04
C TYR A 500 9.96 2.25 -14.44
N GLN A 501 9.27 1.38 -15.16
CA GLN A 501 8.05 0.71 -14.70
C GLN A 501 8.19 -0.80 -14.86
N PRO A 502 7.63 -1.60 -13.94
CA PRO A 502 7.62 -3.05 -14.09
C PRO A 502 6.87 -3.45 -15.37
N LEU A 503 7.38 -4.48 -16.07
CA LEU A 503 6.65 -5.11 -17.16
C LEU A 503 5.42 -5.82 -16.62
N THR A 504 4.28 -5.59 -17.24
CA THR A 504 3.01 -6.23 -16.90
C THR A 504 2.55 -7.13 -18.03
N VAL A 505 2.29 -8.39 -17.72
CA VAL A 505 1.69 -9.36 -18.66
C VAL A 505 0.18 -9.26 -18.59
N LEU A 506 -0.45 -8.92 -19.71
CA LEU A 506 -1.89 -8.80 -19.88
C LEU A 506 -2.50 -10.07 -20.48
N PRO A 507 -3.77 -10.38 -20.17
CA PRO A 507 -4.54 -11.36 -20.92
C PRO A 507 -4.84 -10.86 -22.34
N LYS A 508 -5.19 -11.76 -23.26
CA LYS A 508 -5.60 -11.39 -24.64
C LYS A 508 -6.83 -10.48 -24.68
N LEU A 509 -7.76 -10.70 -23.72
CA LEU A 509 -9.02 -9.97 -23.62
C LEU A 509 -9.27 -9.56 -22.16
N GLU A 510 -9.71 -8.33 -21.97
CA GLU A 510 -10.21 -7.82 -20.69
C GLU A 510 -11.73 -7.62 -20.78
N VAL A 511 -12.41 -7.86 -19.65
CA VAL A 511 -13.85 -7.62 -19.53
C VAL A 511 -14.13 -6.91 -18.22
N ASN A 512 -14.95 -5.85 -18.24
CA ASN A 512 -15.34 -5.12 -17.03
C ASN A 512 -16.75 -4.54 -17.14
N PHE A 513 -17.35 -4.27 -16.00
CA PHE A 513 -18.53 -3.41 -15.91
C PHE A 513 -18.14 -1.92 -15.86
N SER A 514 -19.05 -1.03 -16.29
CA SER A 514 -18.83 0.42 -16.17
C SER A 514 -18.81 0.88 -14.72
N ASN A 515 -19.51 0.21 -13.83
CA ASN A 515 -19.63 0.52 -12.41
C ASN A 515 -19.48 -0.75 -11.56
N GLU A 516 -18.97 -0.60 -10.35
CA GLU A 516 -18.87 -1.71 -9.38
C GLU A 516 -20.19 -1.97 -8.64
N VAL A 517 -21.07 -0.96 -8.58
CA VAL A 517 -22.41 -1.07 -8.02
C VAL A 517 -23.41 -0.50 -9.03
N PHE A 518 -24.51 -1.18 -9.23
CA PHE A 518 -25.69 -0.73 -9.97
C PHE A 518 -26.87 -0.69 -9.02
N LEU A 519 -27.45 0.50 -8.85
CA LEU A 519 -28.57 0.72 -7.95
C LEU A 519 -29.89 0.54 -8.68
N SER A 520 -30.68 -0.47 -8.28
CA SER A 520 -32.07 -0.67 -8.71
C SER A 520 -33.00 0.00 -7.70
N VAL A 521 -33.57 1.13 -8.08
CA VAL A 521 -34.49 1.85 -7.19
C VAL A 521 -35.89 1.28 -7.37
N ASN A 522 -36.49 0.81 -6.26
CA ASN A 522 -37.87 0.28 -6.22
C ASN A 522 -38.11 -0.89 -7.20
N ASN A 523 -37.12 -1.77 -7.30
CA ASN A 523 -37.14 -2.94 -8.19
C ASN A 523 -37.31 -2.56 -9.69
N THR A 524 -36.85 -1.35 -10.05
CA THR A 524 -36.83 -0.88 -11.45
C THR A 524 -35.67 -1.56 -12.17
N PRO A 525 -35.90 -2.13 -13.36
CA PRO A 525 -34.79 -2.66 -14.16
C PRO A 525 -33.74 -1.58 -14.45
N VAL A 526 -32.48 -1.94 -14.31
CA VAL A 526 -31.34 -1.02 -14.52
C VAL A 526 -30.48 -1.50 -15.69
N ASP A 527 -29.99 -0.56 -16.49
CA ASP A 527 -29.07 -0.84 -17.57
C ASP A 527 -27.65 -1.03 -17.04
N ILE A 528 -27.08 -2.20 -17.30
CA ILE A 528 -25.73 -2.60 -16.95
C ILE A 528 -24.89 -2.51 -18.21
N ILE A 529 -23.86 -1.68 -18.14
CA ILE A 529 -22.91 -1.51 -19.24
C ILE A 529 -21.68 -2.36 -18.96
N ALA A 530 -21.34 -3.22 -19.92
CA ALA A 530 -20.15 -4.05 -19.90
C ALA A 530 -19.22 -3.72 -21.07
N ASN A 531 -17.95 -3.62 -20.80
CA ASN A 531 -16.92 -3.32 -21.78
C ASN A 531 -16.05 -4.54 -22.04
N LEU A 532 -15.64 -4.71 -23.29
CA LEU A 532 -14.70 -5.71 -23.76
C LEU A 532 -13.52 -4.99 -24.39
N LYS A 533 -12.30 -5.36 -24.02
CA LYS A 533 -11.09 -4.76 -24.55
C LYS A 533 -10.10 -5.84 -24.98
N ALA A 534 -9.82 -5.92 -26.29
CA ALA A 534 -8.72 -6.75 -26.78
C ALA A 534 -7.38 -6.03 -26.57
N ASN A 535 -6.43 -6.77 -26.01
CA ASN A 535 -5.06 -6.31 -25.79
C ASN A 535 -4.10 -6.71 -26.92
N THR A 536 -4.49 -7.69 -27.75
CA THR A 536 -3.72 -8.16 -28.89
C THR A 536 -3.91 -7.23 -30.10
N LYS A 537 -2.92 -7.20 -31.01
CA LYS A 537 -3.06 -6.54 -32.32
C LYS A 537 -4.07 -7.23 -33.23
N TYR A 538 -4.45 -8.47 -32.92
CA TYR A 538 -5.40 -9.26 -33.70
C TYR A 538 -6.81 -9.08 -33.17
N THR A 539 -7.60 -8.27 -33.85
CA THR A 539 -9.03 -8.03 -33.57
C THR A 539 -9.91 -9.29 -33.78
N SER A 540 -9.37 -10.36 -34.38
CA SER A 540 -10.04 -11.64 -34.53
C SER A 540 -10.49 -12.28 -33.22
N SER A 541 -9.95 -11.87 -32.07
CA SER A 541 -10.37 -12.35 -30.75
C SER A 541 -11.83 -12.03 -30.44
N TYR A 542 -12.37 -10.90 -30.96
CA TYR A 542 -13.79 -10.56 -30.74
C TYR A 542 -14.74 -11.50 -31.50
N ASN A 543 -14.38 -11.97 -32.67
CA ASN A 543 -15.20 -12.87 -33.48
C ASN A 543 -15.30 -14.28 -32.88
N SER A 544 -14.45 -14.61 -31.92
CA SER A 544 -14.42 -15.90 -31.23
C SER A 544 -15.22 -15.95 -29.95
N ILE A 545 -15.77 -14.82 -29.46
CA ILE A 545 -16.55 -14.78 -28.22
C ILE A 545 -17.91 -15.45 -28.45
N LYS A 546 -18.12 -16.59 -27.77
CA LYS A 546 -19.33 -17.41 -27.92
C LYS A 546 -20.39 -17.16 -26.86
N LYS A 547 -19.98 -16.74 -25.66
CA LYS A 547 -20.87 -16.61 -24.52
C LYS A 547 -20.39 -15.55 -23.52
N ILE A 548 -21.30 -14.68 -23.12
CA ILE A 548 -21.12 -13.79 -21.98
C ILE A 548 -22.12 -14.25 -20.93
N ILE A 549 -21.63 -14.65 -19.77
CA ILE A 549 -22.44 -15.20 -18.70
C ILE A 549 -22.49 -14.19 -17.57
N THR A 550 -23.67 -14.03 -17.02
CA THR A 550 -23.92 -13.28 -15.80
C THR A 550 -24.51 -14.20 -14.75
N ALA A 551 -24.24 -13.92 -13.49
CA ALA A 551 -24.50 -14.87 -12.41
C ALA A 551 -25.95 -15.01 -11.95
N ASN A 552 -26.10 -15.89 -10.99
CA ASN A 552 -27.20 -16.78 -10.62
C ASN A 552 -28.46 -16.13 -10.04
N ASP A 553 -28.48 -14.86 -9.59
CA ASP A 553 -29.61 -14.36 -8.77
C ASP A 553 -30.30 -13.11 -9.34
N ALA A 554 -30.00 -12.71 -10.57
CA ALA A 554 -30.68 -11.60 -11.26
C ALA A 554 -31.22 -12.03 -12.60
N SER A 555 -32.40 -11.54 -12.97
CA SER A 555 -32.94 -11.69 -14.32
C SER A 555 -32.22 -10.72 -15.25
N ILE A 556 -31.48 -11.24 -16.21
CA ILE A 556 -30.70 -10.42 -17.14
C ILE A 556 -31.17 -10.67 -18.56
N THR A 557 -31.53 -9.61 -19.23
CA THR A 557 -31.93 -9.61 -20.65
C THR A 557 -30.94 -8.79 -21.47
N ASN A 558 -30.50 -9.32 -22.58
CA ASN A 558 -29.61 -8.64 -23.51
C ASN A 558 -30.43 -7.66 -24.39
N LYS A 559 -30.14 -6.36 -24.29
CA LYS A 559 -30.78 -5.31 -25.10
C LYS A 559 -30.16 -5.12 -26.48
N ARG A 560 -28.90 -5.49 -26.66
CA ARG A 560 -28.19 -5.44 -27.96
C ARG A 560 -27.34 -6.69 -28.14
N LYS A 561 -27.57 -7.43 -29.18
CA LYS A 561 -26.54 -8.23 -29.84
C LYS A 561 -25.62 -7.21 -30.54
N GLY A 562 -24.61 -6.70 -29.81
CA GLY A 562 -23.55 -5.93 -30.43
C GLY A 562 -22.76 -6.83 -31.35
N ASP A 563 -22.47 -6.34 -32.52
CA ASP A 563 -21.44 -6.95 -33.35
C ASP A 563 -20.11 -6.78 -32.58
N PHE A 564 -19.52 -7.88 -32.09
CA PHE A 564 -18.31 -7.86 -31.27
C PHE A 564 -17.08 -7.28 -32.00
N GLY A 565 -17.22 -6.94 -33.29
CA GLY A 565 -16.15 -6.36 -34.12
C GLY A 565 -15.84 -4.88 -33.90
N ASN A 566 -16.72 -4.13 -33.25
CA ASN A 566 -16.50 -2.73 -32.89
C ASN A 566 -16.57 -2.57 -31.37
N ALA A 567 -15.61 -1.85 -30.77
CA ALA A 567 -15.47 -1.60 -29.33
C ALA A 567 -16.68 -0.91 -28.65
N ALA A 568 -17.90 -1.20 -29.10
CA ALA A 568 -19.11 -0.66 -28.50
C ALA A 568 -19.46 -1.42 -27.22
N PRO A 569 -19.84 -0.72 -26.14
CA PRO A 569 -20.22 -1.35 -24.90
C PRO A 569 -21.45 -2.26 -25.09
N LEU A 570 -21.44 -3.40 -24.40
CA LEU A 570 -22.59 -4.29 -24.30
C LEU A 570 -23.54 -3.73 -23.25
N VAL A 571 -24.85 -3.67 -23.60
CA VAL A 571 -25.87 -3.18 -22.66
C VAL A 571 -26.79 -4.34 -22.32
N PHE A 572 -26.89 -4.61 -21.03
CA PHE A 572 -27.82 -5.60 -20.46
C PHE A 572 -28.83 -4.84 -19.59
N THR A 573 -30.06 -5.33 -19.55
CA THR A 573 -31.02 -4.89 -18.53
C THR A 573 -31.06 -5.94 -17.44
N ALA A 574 -30.77 -5.54 -16.21
CA ALA A 574 -30.82 -6.37 -15.04
C ALA A 574 -31.97 -5.98 -14.12
N LYS A 575 -32.59 -6.96 -13.52
CA LYS A 575 -33.60 -6.81 -12.48
C LYS A 575 -33.24 -7.70 -11.32
N ALA A 576 -33.24 -7.16 -10.12
CA ALA A 576 -33.01 -7.92 -8.90
C ALA A 576 -34.16 -8.94 -8.68
N ASN A 577 -33.81 -10.15 -8.30
CA ASN A 577 -34.81 -11.18 -7.98
C ASN A 577 -35.34 -11.04 -6.55
N LYS A 578 -34.62 -10.37 -5.66
CA LYS A 578 -34.98 -10.17 -4.27
C LYS A 578 -34.93 -8.67 -3.95
N LYS A 579 -36.00 -8.17 -3.34
CA LYS A 579 -36.12 -6.76 -2.92
C LYS A 579 -35.21 -6.44 -1.73
N ASN A 580 -34.76 -5.20 -1.66
CA ASN A 580 -33.90 -4.68 -0.59
C ASN A 580 -32.70 -5.62 -0.31
N SER A 581 -32.00 -6.01 -1.36
CA SER A 581 -30.86 -6.89 -1.24
C SER A 581 -29.82 -6.61 -2.32
N THR A 582 -28.60 -6.98 -2.02
CA THR A 582 -27.47 -6.86 -2.95
C THR A 582 -27.11 -8.22 -3.52
N GLN A 583 -27.00 -8.29 -4.83
CA GLN A 583 -26.71 -9.50 -5.60
C GLN A 583 -25.44 -9.31 -6.41
N LEU A 584 -24.60 -10.35 -6.50
CA LEU A 584 -23.37 -10.30 -7.29
C LEU A 584 -23.65 -10.65 -8.74
N ILE A 585 -23.13 -9.86 -9.66
CA ILE A 585 -23.16 -10.11 -11.10
C ILE A 585 -21.72 -10.33 -11.55
N LYS A 586 -21.50 -11.40 -12.33
CA LYS A 586 -20.19 -11.72 -12.91
C LYS A 586 -20.24 -11.64 -14.43
N LEU A 587 -19.21 -11.10 -15.04
CA LEU A 587 -19.04 -11.03 -16.48
C LEU A 587 -17.92 -11.97 -16.90
N ILE A 588 -18.22 -12.91 -17.79
CA ILE A 588 -17.26 -13.88 -18.31
C ILE A 588 -17.41 -13.95 -19.82
N ALA A 589 -16.38 -13.60 -20.56
CA ALA A 589 -16.31 -13.81 -21.99
C ALA A 589 -15.65 -15.16 -22.29
N VAL A 590 -16.34 -16.03 -23.00
CA VAL A 590 -15.87 -17.39 -23.31
C VAL A 590 -15.58 -17.48 -24.81
N THR A 591 -14.37 -17.90 -25.15
CA THR A 591 -13.96 -18.24 -26.51
C THR A 591 -13.97 -19.78 -26.68
N ASN A 592 -13.45 -20.27 -27.82
CA ASN A 592 -13.29 -21.71 -28.01
C ASN A 592 -12.26 -22.34 -27.05
N THR A 593 -11.26 -21.59 -26.63
CA THR A 593 -10.10 -22.07 -25.89
C THR A 593 -9.97 -21.48 -24.52
N ASP A 594 -10.49 -20.28 -24.31
CA ASP A 594 -10.19 -19.48 -23.11
C ASP A 594 -11.45 -18.84 -22.51
N SER A 595 -11.38 -18.50 -21.24
CA SER A 595 -12.39 -17.72 -20.54
C SER A 595 -11.73 -16.49 -19.92
N PHE A 596 -12.34 -15.32 -20.14
CA PHE A 596 -11.84 -14.03 -19.65
C PHE A 596 -12.88 -13.44 -18.72
N TYR A 597 -12.45 -13.09 -17.51
CA TYR A 597 -13.33 -12.59 -16.45
C TYR A 597 -12.66 -11.52 -15.60
N ARG A 598 -11.56 -10.94 -16.12
CA ARG A 598 -10.76 -9.94 -15.41
C ARG A 598 -10.51 -8.73 -16.29
N TYR A 599 -10.25 -7.61 -15.61
CA TYR A 599 -9.79 -6.39 -16.23
C TYR A 599 -8.65 -5.77 -15.40
N LYS A 600 -7.84 -5.01 -16.09
CA LYS A 600 -6.72 -4.31 -15.49
C LYS A 600 -7.19 -3.08 -14.74
N LYS A 601 -6.78 -2.94 -13.47
CA LYS A 601 -6.77 -1.69 -12.73
C LYS A 601 -5.34 -1.17 -12.58
N THR A 602 -5.19 0.14 -12.57
CA THR A 602 -3.88 0.80 -12.44
C THR A 602 -3.98 1.86 -11.36
N ILE A 603 -3.06 1.82 -10.39
CA ILE A 603 -2.91 2.82 -9.33
C ILE A 603 -1.60 3.55 -9.59
N GLN A 604 -1.64 4.88 -9.61
CA GLN A 604 -0.47 5.71 -9.94
C GLN A 604 -0.25 6.80 -8.91
N TYR A 605 0.89 6.74 -8.25
CA TYR A 605 1.39 7.78 -7.35
C TYR A 605 2.86 8.07 -7.65
N ASP A 606 3.27 9.32 -7.47
CA ASP A 606 4.63 9.75 -7.78
C ASP A 606 5.72 9.11 -6.91
N HIS A 607 5.38 8.57 -5.75
CA HIS A 607 6.34 8.06 -4.77
C HIS A 607 6.53 6.54 -4.80
N ILE A 608 5.73 5.84 -5.59
CA ILE A 608 5.80 4.38 -5.76
C ILE A 608 5.74 4.01 -7.24
N PRO A 609 6.24 2.84 -7.66
CA PRO A 609 6.01 2.34 -9.00
C PRO A 609 4.52 2.23 -9.33
N SER A 610 4.16 2.39 -10.61
CA SER A 610 2.79 2.12 -11.06
C SER A 610 2.39 0.69 -10.69
N ILE A 611 1.30 0.56 -9.96
CA ILE A 611 0.75 -0.73 -9.56
C ILE A 611 -0.28 -1.14 -10.59
N VAL A 612 -0.09 -2.32 -11.15
CA VAL A 612 -1.06 -2.94 -12.06
C VAL A 612 -1.49 -4.27 -11.45
N TYR A 613 -2.80 -4.46 -11.34
CA TYR A 613 -3.39 -5.69 -10.90
C TYR A 613 -4.69 -5.96 -11.67
N PHE A 614 -5.20 -7.19 -11.58
CA PHE A 614 -6.42 -7.59 -12.27
C PHE A 614 -7.55 -7.80 -11.28
N HIS A 615 -8.64 -7.11 -11.52
CA HIS A 615 -9.87 -7.26 -10.76
C HIS A 615 -10.83 -8.17 -11.52
N ASP A 616 -11.48 -9.08 -10.81
CA ASP A 616 -12.53 -9.90 -11.43
C ASP A 616 -13.69 -9.00 -11.85
N ALA A 617 -14.24 -9.25 -13.03
CA ALA A 617 -15.38 -8.50 -13.56
C ALA A 617 -16.68 -8.88 -12.79
N ILE A 618 -16.73 -8.40 -11.56
CA ILE A 618 -17.85 -8.56 -10.63
C ILE A 618 -18.41 -7.18 -10.32
N ALA A 619 -19.74 -7.07 -10.37
CA ALA A 619 -20.46 -5.92 -9.91
C ALA A 619 -21.57 -6.31 -8.94
N LYS A 620 -22.08 -5.37 -8.18
CA LYS A 620 -23.20 -5.55 -7.26
C LYS A 620 -24.43 -4.91 -7.87
N LEU A 621 -25.52 -5.65 -7.96
CA LEU A 621 -26.85 -5.12 -8.22
C LEU A 621 -27.56 -4.99 -6.89
N SER A 622 -27.70 -3.75 -6.42
CA SER A 622 -28.38 -3.46 -5.15
C SER A 622 -29.79 -2.95 -5.42
N ASP A 623 -30.79 -3.69 -4.99
CA ASP A 623 -32.18 -3.21 -5.01
C ASP A 623 -32.50 -2.49 -3.72
N VAL A 624 -33.00 -1.26 -3.84
CA VAL A 624 -33.31 -0.40 -2.68
C VAL A 624 -34.69 0.19 -2.84
N ASP A 625 -35.57 -0.04 -1.85
CA ASP A 625 -36.84 0.69 -1.72
C ASP A 625 -36.52 2.10 -1.23
N LEU A 626 -36.21 2.99 -2.18
CA LEU A 626 -35.65 4.32 -1.94
C LEU A 626 -36.60 5.42 -2.36
N LYS A 627 -36.81 6.36 -1.45
CA LYS A 627 -37.41 7.66 -1.71
C LYS A 627 -36.37 8.74 -1.45
N THR A 628 -36.28 9.71 -2.34
CA THR A 628 -35.36 10.85 -2.24
C THR A 628 -36.14 12.17 -2.16
N VAL A 629 -35.55 13.17 -1.52
CA VAL A 629 -36.07 14.53 -1.46
C VAL A 629 -34.95 15.51 -1.77
N GLY A 630 -35.22 16.52 -2.58
CA GLY A 630 -34.20 17.42 -3.12
C GLY A 630 -33.59 16.87 -4.41
N HIS A 631 -32.73 17.66 -5.03
CA HIS A 631 -32.12 17.31 -6.31
C HIS A 631 -30.65 17.72 -6.40
N ASN A 632 -30.30 18.91 -5.92
CA ASN A 632 -28.95 19.46 -6.05
C ASN A 632 -28.15 19.29 -4.76
N ILE A 633 -27.03 18.63 -4.87
CA ILE A 633 -26.12 18.37 -3.74
C ILE A 633 -24.76 19.02 -4.01
N GLY A 634 -24.31 19.87 -3.10
CA GLY A 634 -22.92 20.34 -3.06
C GLY A 634 -22.05 19.33 -2.30
N TYR A 635 -20.95 18.89 -2.89
CA TYR A 635 -20.04 17.96 -2.25
C TYR A 635 -18.63 18.54 -2.15
N ILE A 636 -18.12 18.65 -0.92
CA ILE A 636 -16.74 19.05 -0.64
C ILE A 636 -15.95 17.76 -0.39
N SER A 637 -15.04 17.40 -1.30
CA SER A 637 -14.23 16.20 -1.14
C SER A 637 -13.36 16.26 0.12
N GLY A 638 -13.10 15.11 0.70
CA GLY A 638 -12.17 14.97 1.82
C GLY A 638 -10.92 14.18 1.43
N ALA A 639 -10.58 13.18 2.25
CA ALA A 639 -9.45 12.29 1.98
C ALA A 639 -9.67 11.35 0.77
N GLY A 640 -10.88 11.32 0.23
CA GLY A 640 -11.31 10.48 -0.89
C GLY A 640 -12.36 9.46 -0.46
N ASP A 641 -13.48 9.46 -1.17
CA ASP A 641 -14.56 8.48 -1.02
C ASP A 641 -15.44 8.41 -2.27
N LYS A 642 -16.27 7.38 -2.38
CA LYS A 642 -17.19 7.14 -3.50
C LYS A 642 -18.62 7.55 -3.20
N VAL A 643 -18.86 8.40 -2.21
CA VAL A 643 -20.20 8.91 -1.87
C VAL A 643 -20.82 9.72 -3.01
N PRO A 644 -20.07 10.56 -3.78
CA PRO A 644 -20.63 11.24 -4.94
C PRO A 644 -21.21 10.30 -6.00
N ASP A 645 -20.54 9.17 -6.28
CA ASP A 645 -21.02 8.18 -7.25
C ASP A 645 -22.33 7.53 -6.78
N ALA A 646 -22.42 7.22 -5.49
CA ALA A 646 -23.64 6.68 -4.89
C ALA A 646 -24.81 7.69 -4.99
N LEU A 647 -24.56 8.96 -4.71
CA LEU A 647 -25.55 10.03 -4.84
C LEU A 647 -26.06 10.19 -6.28
N HIS A 648 -25.18 10.13 -7.27
CA HIS A 648 -25.58 10.14 -8.69
C HIS A 648 -26.50 8.96 -9.02
N GLN A 649 -26.21 7.78 -8.53
CA GLN A 649 -27.06 6.60 -8.73
C GLN A 649 -28.40 6.69 -8.00
N MET A 650 -28.46 7.42 -6.89
CA MET A 650 -29.71 7.74 -6.18
C MET A 650 -30.56 8.79 -6.92
N GLY A 651 -30.05 9.39 -8.00
CA GLY A 651 -30.72 10.38 -8.83
C GLY A 651 -30.45 11.84 -8.46
N TYR A 652 -29.44 12.10 -7.62
CA TYR A 652 -29.07 13.49 -7.31
C TYR A 652 -28.11 14.07 -8.34
N ASN A 653 -28.21 15.38 -8.56
CA ASN A 653 -27.23 16.18 -9.28
C ASN A 653 -26.16 16.63 -8.28
N VAL A 654 -24.95 16.12 -8.40
CA VAL A 654 -23.85 16.38 -7.46
C VAL A 654 -22.84 17.33 -8.09
N VAL A 655 -22.58 18.44 -7.40
CA VAL A 655 -21.59 19.44 -7.79
C VAL A 655 -20.42 19.41 -6.81
N MET A 656 -19.23 19.13 -7.32
CA MET A 656 -18.00 19.13 -6.50
C MET A 656 -17.60 20.57 -6.19
N LEU A 657 -17.59 20.95 -4.91
CA LEU A 657 -17.29 22.30 -4.43
C LEU A 657 -15.83 22.45 -4.03
N LYS A 658 -15.24 23.57 -4.40
CA LYS A 658 -13.90 24.03 -4.01
C LYS A 658 -14.01 25.33 -3.22
N GLN A 659 -12.92 25.79 -2.61
CA GLN A 659 -12.90 27.01 -1.82
C GLN A 659 -13.56 28.23 -2.49
N PRO A 660 -13.30 28.55 -3.78
CA PRO A 660 -13.93 29.70 -4.43
C PRO A 660 -15.46 29.59 -4.58
N ASP A 661 -15.98 28.36 -4.52
CA ASP A 661 -17.41 28.09 -4.70
C ASP A 661 -18.20 28.33 -3.40
N LEU A 662 -17.53 28.47 -2.24
CA LEU A 662 -18.16 28.64 -0.94
C LEU A 662 -18.55 30.10 -0.68
N THR A 663 -19.41 30.63 -1.51
CA THR A 663 -20.03 31.93 -1.29
C THR A 663 -21.51 31.76 -0.91
N VAL A 664 -22.04 32.64 -0.06
CA VAL A 664 -23.41 32.54 0.43
C VAL A 664 -24.41 32.43 -0.73
N ASP A 665 -24.18 33.17 -1.80
CA ASP A 665 -25.08 33.15 -2.95
C ASP A 665 -25.02 31.86 -3.77
N ASN A 666 -23.81 31.30 -3.95
CA ASN A 666 -23.65 30.04 -4.67
C ASN A 666 -24.19 28.86 -3.85
N LEU A 667 -24.06 28.86 -2.52
CA LEU A 667 -24.51 27.77 -1.69
C LEU A 667 -26.06 27.64 -1.62
N LYS A 668 -26.79 28.70 -1.88
CA LYS A 668 -28.29 28.73 -1.86
C LYS A 668 -28.94 27.77 -2.87
N GLN A 669 -28.23 27.41 -3.96
CA GLN A 669 -28.74 26.50 -4.99
C GLN A 669 -28.77 25.03 -4.59
N PHE A 670 -28.10 24.66 -3.50
CA PHE A 670 -28.02 23.28 -3.04
C PHE A 670 -29.05 22.97 -1.95
N ASP A 671 -29.70 21.82 -2.10
CA ASP A 671 -30.64 21.29 -1.10
C ASP A 671 -29.87 20.79 0.14
N ALA A 672 -28.72 20.16 -0.07
CA ALA A 672 -27.79 19.80 0.98
C ALA A 672 -26.34 20.02 0.52
N ILE A 673 -25.47 20.30 1.49
CA ILE A 673 -24.03 20.31 1.31
C ILE A 673 -23.45 19.19 2.18
N ILE A 674 -22.52 18.42 1.62
CA ILE A 674 -21.87 17.30 2.28
C ILE A 674 -20.36 17.54 2.30
N THR A 675 -19.75 17.40 3.46
CA THR A 675 -18.27 17.29 3.52
C THR A 675 -17.90 15.80 3.55
N GLY A 676 -17.04 15.41 2.63
CA GLY A 676 -16.46 14.07 2.55
C GLY A 676 -15.64 13.72 3.81
N ILE A 677 -15.29 12.45 3.94
CA ILE A 677 -14.55 11.97 5.10
C ILE A 677 -13.25 12.77 5.28
N ARG A 678 -12.98 13.20 6.54
CA ARG A 678 -11.76 13.92 6.92
C ARG A 678 -11.54 15.24 6.14
N ALA A 679 -12.57 15.84 5.58
CA ALA A 679 -12.44 17.06 4.78
C ALA A 679 -11.72 18.18 5.58
N TYR A 680 -12.06 18.37 6.85
CA TYR A 680 -11.41 19.36 7.72
C TYR A 680 -9.99 18.95 8.15
N ASN A 681 -9.59 17.69 7.98
CA ASN A 681 -8.22 17.24 8.22
C ASN A 681 -7.29 17.50 7.03
N VAL A 682 -7.81 17.54 5.80
CA VAL A 682 -7.02 17.67 4.57
C VAL A 682 -7.08 19.06 3.94
N HIS A 683 -8.12 19.85 4.26
CA HIS A 683 -8.32 21.18 3.69
C HIS A 683 -8.28 22.30 4.75
N GLU A 684 -7.13 22.98 4.88
CA GLU A 684 -6.99 24.11 5.80
C GLU A 684 -7.98 25.25 5.52
N TRP A 685 -8.32 25.47 4.24
CA TRP A 685 -9.22 26.53 3.83
C TRP A 685 -10.67 26.35 4.34
N LEU A 686 -11.09 25.13 4.73
CA LEU A 686 -12.40 24.93 5.35
C LEU A 686 -12.55 25.68 6.67
N SER A 687 -11.46 25.92 7.39
CA SER A 687 -11.47 26.71 8.62
C SER A 687 -11.88 28.18 8.38
N THR A 688 -11.57 28.70 7.20
CA THR A 688 -11.87 30.09 6.81
C THR A 688 -13.24 30.22 6.15
N SER A 689 -13.89 29.12 5.79
CA SER A 689 -15.23 29.10 5.17
C SER A 689 -16.33 28.70 6.15
N TYR A 690 -16.05 28.79 7.45
CA TYR A 690 -17.01 28.43 8.50
C TYR A 690 -18.27 29.32 8.46
N ASP A 691 -18.09 30.63 8.33
CA ASP A 691 -19.21 31.58 8.39
C ASP A 691 -20.18 31.41 7.20
N GLU A 692 -19.64 31.15 5.99
CA GLU A 692 -20.44 30.89 4.79
C GLU A 692 -21.25 29.59 4.92
N LEU A 693 -20.64 28.53 5.42
CA LEU A 693 -21.32 27.25 5.65
C LEU A 693 -22.37 27.37 6.75
N MET A 694 -22.07 28.07 7.86
CA MET A 694 -23.06 28.30 8.94
C MET A 694 -24.17 29.25 8.49
N GLN A 695 -23.91 30.26 7.67
CA GLN A 695 -24.96 31.12 7.09
C GLN A 695 -25.89 30.30 6.17
N TYR A 696 -25.33 29.40 5.33
CA TYR A 696 -26.13 28.47 4.52
C TYR A 696 -27.07 27.63 5.37
N VAL A 697 -26.60 27.06 6.48
CA VAL A 697 -27.45 26.31 7.43
C VAL A 697 -28.49 27.24 8.05
N LYS A 698 -28.08 28.40 8.55
CA LYS A 698 -29.00 29.39 9.17
C LYS A 698 -30.13 29.80 8.24
N ASP A 699 -29.86 29.90 6.95
CA ASP A 699 -30.87 30.24 5.92
C ASP A 699 -31.72 29.02 5.53
N GLY A 700 -31.37 27.80 6.02
CA GLY A 700 -32.18 26.60 6.01
C GLY A 700 -31.65 25.50 5.10
N GLY A 701 -30.38 25.55 4.77
CA GLY A 701 -29.69 24.43 4.14
C GLY A 701 -29.46 23.26 5.11
N VAL A 702 -29.15 22.12 4.58
CA VAL A 702 -28.69 20.93 5.32
C VAL A 702 -27.20 20.78 5.10
N LEU A 703 -26.41 20.80 6.19
CA LEU A 703 -24.97 20.51 6.16
C LEU A 703 -24.72 19.17 6.84
N LEU A 704 -24.30 18.18 6.08
CA LEU A 704 -23.87 16.87 6.57
C LEU A 704 -22.34 16.80 6.60
N THR A 705 -21.78 16.73 7.79
CA THR A 705 -20.33 16.55 7.98
C THR A 705 -20.07 15.08 8.33
N GLN A 706 -19.40 14.36 7.43
CA GLN A 706 -18.92 13.02 7.72
C GLN A 706 -17.75 13.10 8.69
N TYR A 707 -17.33 11.95 9.26
CA TYR A 707 -16.31 11.92 10.31
C TYR A 707 -15.02 12.66 9.93
N ASN A 708 -14.40 13.24 10.95
CA ASN A 708 -13.05 13.77 10.95
C ASN A 708 -12.25 13.16 12.10
N THR A 709 -10.93 13.14 12.03
CA THR A 709 -10.10 12.63 13.11
C THR A 709 -9.77 13.72 14.12
N ASN A 710 -9.48 13.34 15.35
CA ASN A 710 -8.98 14.22 16.41
C ASN A 710 -7.45 14.28 16.46
N SER A 711 -6.75 13.71 15.46
CA SER A 711 -5.30 13.66 15.48
C SER A 711 -4.68 15.05 15.35
N SER A 712 -3.53 15.26 16.00
CA SER A 712 -2.72 16.47 15.89
C SER A 712 -2.04 16.66 14.52
N ILE A 713 -2.23 15.70 13.61
CA ILE A 713 -1.73 15.74 12.24
C ILE A 713 -2.83 16.30 11.36
N GLY A 714 -2.72 17.59 11.03
CA GLY A 714 -3.66 18.34 10.23
C GLY A 714 -4.51 19.34 11.04
N PRO A 715 -5.14 20.31 10.38
CA PRO A 715 -5.74 21.47 11.03
C PRO A 715 -7.14 21.18 11.60
N VAL A 716 -7.28 20.33 12.61
CA VAL A 716 -8.57 20.08 13.29
C VAL A 716 -8.93 21.14 14.32
N LYS A 717 -8.29 22.28 14.36
CA LYS A 717 -8.67 23.42 15.22
C LYS A 717 -9.81 24.25 14.63
N ALA A 718 -10.33 23.89 13.47
CA ALA A 718 -11.43 24.57 12.84
C ALA A 718 -12.75 24.33 13.60
N LYS A 719 -13.55 25.36 13.77
CA LYS A 719 -14.96 25.18 14.09
C LYS A 719 -15.61 24.47 12.91
N ILE A 720 -16.23 23.32 13.16
CA ILE A 720 -16.91 22.51 12.13
C ILE A 720 -18.43 22.53 12.26
N ALA A 721 -18.95 23.09 13.36
CA ALA A 721 -20.32 22.93 13.77
C ALA A 721 -20.87 24.18 14.50
N PRO A 722 -22.20 24.38 14.54
CA PRO A 722 -22.82 25.53 15.18
C PRO A 722 -22.68 25.52 16.71
N TYR A 723 -22.65 24.34 17.33
CA TYR A 723 -22.51 24.13 18.77
C TYR A 723 -21.33 23.20 19.08
N PRO A 724 -20.74 23.27 20.28
CA PRO A 724 -19.54 22.48 20.59
C PRO A 724 -19.84 20.99 20.77
N PHE A 725 -18.93 20.16 20.28
CA PHE A 725 -18.74 18.76 20.63
C PHE A 725 -17.26 18.40 20.41
N THR A 726 -16.84 17.26 20.92
CA THR A 726 -15.49 16.75 20.73
C THR A 726 -15.51 15.54 19.81
N ILE A 727 -14.63 15.51 18.80
CA ILE A 727 -14.40 14.31 18.02
C ILE A 727 -13.50 13.39 18.84
N SER A 728 -13.97 12.21 19.18
CA SER A 728 -13.22 11.22 19.96
C SER A 728 -12.57 10.16 19.08
N ARG A 729 -11.89 9.20 19.69
CA ARG A 729 -11.43 7.97 19.03
C ARG A 729 -12.40 6.80 19.26
N SER A 730 -13.52 7.06 19.93
CA SER A 730 -14.52 6.03 20.16
C SER A 730 -15.15 5.57 18.85
N ARG A 731 -15.44 4.29 18.77
CA ARG A 731 -15.97 3.62 17.59
C ARG A 731 -16.71 2.34 17.96
N VAL A 732 -17.54 1.85 17.05
CA VAL A 732 -18.19 0.55 17.16
C VAL A 732 -17.70 -0.31 16.00
N THR A 733 -16.87 -1.29 16.31
CA THR A 733 -16.17 -2.13 15.32
C THR A 733 -16.91 -3.41 14.98
N HIS A 734 -17.81 -3.88 15.83
CA HIS A 734 -18.59 -5.07 15.55
C HIS A 734 -19.66 -4.77 14.49
N GLU A 735 -19.48 -5.31 13.29
CA GLU A 735 -20.34 -5.00 12.14
C GLU A 735 -21.81 -5.42 12.31
N GLU A 736 -22.11 -6.32 13.25
CA GLU A 736 -23.45 -6.77 13.61
C GLU A 736 -23.96 -6.16 14.93
N ALA A 737 -23.24 -5.15 15.48
CA ALA A 737 -23.67 -4.50 16.72
C ALA A 737 -25.12 -4.00 16.60
N ALA A 738 -25.93 -4.26 17.63
CA ALA A 738 -27.30 -3.80 17.68
C ALA A 738 -27.37 -2.27 17.69
N VAL A 739 -28.31 -1.70 16.94
CA VAL A 739 -28.52 -0.25 16.82
C VAL A 739 -29.83 0.11 17.52
N ASN A 740 -29.73 0.90 18.59
CA ASN A 740 -30.89 1.39 19.33
C ASN A 740 -31.28 2.79 18.84
N PHE A 741 -32.56 3.00 18.58
CA PHE A 741 -33.10 4.30 18.19
C PHE A 741 -33.47 5.10 19.42
N LEU A 742 -32.69 6.15 19.74
CA LEU A 742 -32.94 7.00 20.93
C LEU A 742 -34.14 7.92 20.74
N LEU A 743 -34.39 8.31 19.47
CA LEU A 743 -35.51 9.17 19.07
C LEU A 743 -36.23 8.52 17.88
N PRO A 744 -37.03 7.46 18.12
CA PRO A 744 -37.64 6.67 17.03
C PRO A 744 -38.58 7.49 16.12
N ASP A 745 -39.20 8.53 16.64
CA ASP A 745 -40.11 9.41 15.89
C ASP A 745 -39.40 10.58 15.17
N HIS A 746 -38.06 10.65 15.28
CA HIS A 746 -37.31 11.73 14.65
C HIS A 746 -37.45 11.68 13.11
N PRO A 747 -37.63 12.84 12.41
CA PRO A 747 -37.83 12.87 10.96
C PRO A 747 -36.77 12.13 10.16
N VAL A 748 -35.48 12.16 10.54
CA VAL A 748 -34.42 11.45 9.84
C VAL A 748 -34.54 9.92 9.89
N LEU A 749 -35.36 9.38 10.79
CA LEU A 749 -35.65 7.95 10.85
C LEU A 749 -36.95 7.57 10.14
N ASN A 750 -37.76 8.58 9.74
CA ASN A 750 -39.11 8.34 9.24
C ASN A 750 -39.39 9.01 7.88
N HIS A 751 -38.57 9.96 7.43
CA HIS A 751 -38.82 10.71 6.20
C HIS A 751 -37.53 10.97 5.37
N PRO A 752 -37.53 10.71 4.06
CA PRO A 752 -38.66 10.13 3.27
C PRO A 752 -38.77 8.59 3.40
N ASN A 753 -37.79 7.94 4.03
CA ASN A 753 -37.79 6.49 4.22
C ASN A 753 -37.99 6.17 5.71
N LYS A 754 -38.79 5.16 6.01
CA LYS A 754 -38.88 4.63 7.38
C LYS A 754 -37.71 3.70 7.64
N ILE A 755 -36.82 4.09 8.54
CA ILE A 755 -35.63 3.34 8.94
C ILE A 755 -35.98 2.37 10.07
N SER A 756 -35.41 1.18 10.00
CA SER A 756 -35.57 0.11 10.96
C SER A 756 -34.22 -0.56 11.24
N GLU A 757 -34.17 -1.47 12.18
CA GLU A 757 -32.96 -2.25 12.50
C GLU A 757 -32.43 -3.01 11.26
N LYS A 758 -33.33 -3.43 10.35
CA LYS A 758 -32.99 -4.08 9.10
C LYS A 758 -32.15 -3.23 8.14
N ASP A 759 -32.22 -1.91 8.26
CA ASP A 759 -31.39 -1.00 7.46
C ASP A 759 -29.92 -1.00 7.89
N PHE A 760 -29.61 -1.67 9.01
CA PHE A 760 -28.25 -1.89 9.50
C PHE A 760 -27.74 -3.31 9.24
N GLU A 761 -28.53 -4.20 8.61
CA GLU A 761 -28.09 -5.53 8.21
C GLU A 761 -27.09 -5.43 7.03
N GLY A 762 -26.05 -6.25 7.04
CA GLY A 762 -25.05 -6.34 5.97
C GLY A 762 -24.06 -5.17 5.93
N TRP A 763 -24.02 -4.35 6.94
CA TRP A 763 -22.94 -3.37 7.13
C TRP A 763 -21.62 -4.11 7.28
N ILE A 764 -20.54 -3.52 6.76
CA ILE A 764 -19.22 -4.15 6.67
C ILE A 764 -18.20 -3.41 7.51
N GLN A 765 -17.26 -4.14 8.07
CA GLN A 765 -16.08 -3.71 8.76
C GLN A 765 -16.33 -3.01 10.12
N GLU A 766 -17.22 -2.04 10.22
CA GLU A 766 -17.56 -1.31 11.45
C GLU A 766 -18.90 -0.59 11.31
N ARG A 767 -19.48 -0.15 12.43
CA ARG A 767 -20.71 0.67 12.45
C ARG A 767 -20.38 2.15 12.40
N SER A 768 -19.40 2.57 13.21
CA SER A 768 -19.08 3.98 13.36
C SER A 768 -17.63 4.19 13.80
N ILE A 769 -17.11 5.37 13.47
CA ILE A 769 -15.72 5.77 13.73
C ILE A 769 -15.68 7.24 14.13
N TYR A 770 -14.78 7.58 15.05
CA TYR A 770 -14.60 8.95 15.54
C TYR A 770 -15.91 9.59 16.00
N ASN A 771 -16.61 8.89 16.90
CA ASN A 771 -17.89 9.35 17.45
C ASN A 771 -17.74 10.66 18.21
N ALA A 772 -18.80 11.47 18.20
CA ALA A 772 -18.88 12.70 18.98
C ALA A 772 -18.96 12.39 20.49
N GLU A 773 -18.27 13.17 21.29
CA GLU A 773 -18.33 13.18 22.77
C GLU A 773 -18.45 14.62 23.28
N ASN A 774 -18.75 14.78 24.57
CA ASN A 774 -18.96 16.10 25.19
C ASN A 774 -19.93 16.97 24.36
N ILE A 775 -21.05 16.35 23.99
CA ILE A 775 -22.01 16.87 23.03
C ILE A 775 -22.89 17.92 23.71
N ASP A 776 -22.93 19.14 23.16
CA ASP A 776 -23.80 20.23 23.61
C ASP A 776 -25.29 19.82 23.59
N SER A 777 -26.08 20.36 24.52
CA SER A 777 -27.51 20.05 24.67
C SER A 777 -28.38 20.45 23.46
N ASN A 778 -27.91 21.31 22.60
CA ASN A 778 -28.59 21.66 21.33
C ASN A 778 -28.56 20.54 20.28
N TYR A 779 -27.78 19.46 20.52
CA TYR A 779 -27.79 18.32 19.64
C TYR A 779 -28.75 17.24 20.11
N GLN A 780 -29.47 16.67 19.17
CA GLN A 780 -30.23 15.45 19.32
C GLN A 780 -29.35 14.25 18.95
N ARG A 781 -29.25 13.28 19.84
CA ARG A 781 -28.57 12.00 19.65
C ARG A 781 -29.57 11.00 19.10
N ILE A 782 -29.32 10.47 17.92
CA ILE A 782 -30.31 9.70 17.18
C ILE A 782 -30.19 8.21 17.44
N LEU A 783 -28.98 7.70 17.52
CA LEU A 783 -28.67 6.28 17.65
C LEU A 783 -27.76 6.02 18.83
N SER A 784 -27.90 4.84 19.45
CA SER A 784 -26.86 4.29 20.32
C SER A 784 -26.51 2.87 19.91
N MET A 785 -25.26 2.50 20.09
CA MET A 785 -24.73 1.19 19.76
C MET A 785 -23.45 0.92 20.57
N LYS A 786 -23.07 -0.36 20.70
CA LYS A 786 -21.83 -0.75 21.40
C LYS A 786 -21.26 -2.04 20.86
N ASP A 787 -19.98 -2.24 21.08
CA ASP A 787 -19.36 -3.54 20.94
C ASP A 787 -19.64 -4.42 22.17
N PRO A 788 -19.58 -5.75 22.03
CA PRO A 788 -19.79 -6.67 23.14
C PRO A 788 -18.91 -6.34 24.35
N GLY A 789 -19.52 -6.23 25.52
CA GLY A 789 -18.82 -5.91 26.77
C GLY A 789 -18.49 -4.42 27.00
N GLU A 790 -18.81 -3.53 26.06
CA GLU A 790 -18.57 -2.10 26.16
C GLU A 790 -19.79 -1.30 26.59
N LYS A 791 -19.57 -0.01 26.93
CA LYS A 791 -20.63 0.94 27.22
C LYS A 791 -21.28 1.43 25.92
N GLU A 792 -22.57 1.76 26.02
CA GLU A 792 -23.31 2.40 24.94
C GLU A 792 -22.63 3.70 24.49
N GLN A 793 -22.54 3.86 23.16
CA GLN A 793 -22.03 5.04 22.49
C GLN A 793 -23.17 5.69 21.69
N ASP A 794 -23.44 6.95 21.94
CA ASP A 794 -24.58 7.69 21.40
C ASP A 794 -24.19 8.90 20.52
N GLY A 795 -22.88 9.00 20.20
CA GLY A 795 -22.33 10.10 19.40
C GLY A 795 -22.06 9.78 17.94
N SER A 796 -22.51 8.62 17.44
CA SER A 796 -22.29 8.21 16.04
C SER A 796 -23.09 9.04 15.02
N LEU A 797 -24.25 9.58 15.44
CA LEU A 797 -25.11 10.43 14.64
C LEU A 797 -25.76 11.48 15.54
N ILE A 798 -25.31 12.73 15.38
CA ILE A 798 -25.86 13.87 16.13
C ILE A 798 -26.36 14.95 15.17
N ILE A 799 -27.48 15.57 15.51
CA ILE A 799 -28.19 16.53 14.68
C ILE A 799 -28.57 17.75 15.52
N SER A 800 -28.38 18.95 14.97
CA SER A 800 -28.88 20.19 15.57
C SER A 800 -29.61 21.03 14.55
N ASN A 801 -30.67 21.72 14.99
CA ASN A 801 -31.24 22.80 14.23
C ASN A 801 -30.41 24.08 14.45
N TYR A 802 -30.13 24.80 13.38
CA TYR A 802 -29.46 26.08 13.44
C TYR A 802 -30.11 27.09 12.48
N GLY A 803 -30.74 28.11 13.04
CA GLY A 803 -31.61 28.99 12.26
C GLY A 803 -32.78 28.21 11.66
N LYS A 804 -32.92 28.23 10.35
CA LYS A 804 -34.00 27.53 9.60
C LYS A 804 -33.51 26.18 9.03
N GLY A 805 -32.22 25.85 9.13
CA GLY A 805 -31.64 24.66 8.58
C GLY A 805 -31.17 23.68 9.64
N ARG A 806 -30.33 22.72 9.21
CA ARG A 806 -29.94 21.58 10.00
C ARG A 806 -28.45 21.24 9.79
N PHE A 807 -27.72 21.08 10.88
CA PHE A 807 -26.36 20.55 10.90
C PHE A 807 -26.38 19.10 11.39
N ILE A 808 -25.61 18.24 10.72
CA ILE A 808 -25.49 16.83 11.01
C ILE A 808 -24.02 16.47 11.09
N TYR A 809 -23.61 15.76 12.14
CA TYR A 809 -22.34 15.06 12.19
C TYR A 809 -22.60 13.56 12.18
N ALA A 810 -21.97 12.85 11.24
CA ALA A 810 -22.08 11.41 11.06
C ALA A 810 -20.70 10.73 11.19
N GLY A 811 -20.49 10.02 12.28
CA GLY A 811 -19.43 9.05 12.47
C GLY A 811 -19.75 7.69 11.84
N LEU A 812 -20.96 7.50 11.31
CA LEU A 812 -21.37 6.29 10.59
C LEU A 812 -20.55 6.11 9.31
N VAL A 813 -20.18 4.87 8.96
CA VAL A 813 -19.21 4.57 7.91
C VAL A 813 -19.83 4.48 6.51
N PHE A 814 -20.64 5.47 6.13
CA PHE A 814 -21.30 5.52 4.81
C PHE A 814 -20.33 5.39 3.63
N PHE A 815 -19.11 5.88 3.77
CA PHE A 815 -18.05 5.78 2.75
C PHE A 815 -17.64 4.34 2.46
N ARG A 816 -17.94 3.38 3.34
CA ARG A 816 -17.78 1.93 3.15
C ARG A 816 -19.07 1.28 2.66
N GLU A 817 -20.20 1.64 3.29
CA GLU A 817 -21.48 0.98 3.09
C GLU A 817 -22.10 1.27 1.72
N LEU A 818 -21.97 2.51 1.23
CA LEU A 818 -22.50 2.87 -0.09
C LEU A 818 -21.75 2.14 -1.22
N PRO A 819 -20.41 2.08 -1.29
CA PRO A 819 -19.70 1.26 -2.26
C PRO A 819 -19.87 -0.26 -2.04
N ALA A 820 -20.22 -0.67 -0.81
CA ALA A 820 -20.60 -2.06 -0.55
C ALA A 820 -21.99 -2.41 -1.09
N GLY A 821 -22.79 -1.42 -1.47
CA GLY A 821 -24.14 -1.60 -2.02
C GLY A 821 -25.16 -1.93 -0.94
N VAL A 822 -24.95 -1.55 0.33
CA VAL A 822 -25.83 -1.87 1.47
C VAL A 822 -27.13 -1.06 1.37
N PRO A 823 -28.30 -1.69 1.14
CA PRO A 823 -29.54 -0.96 0.85
C PRO A 823 -29.96 0.01 1.95
N GLY A 824 -29.87 -0.39 3.20
CA GLY A 824 -30.26 0.45 4.34
C GLY A 824 -29.39 1.71 4.49
N ALA A 825 -28.10 1.63 4.12
CA ALA A 825 -27.21 2.78 4.14
C ALA A 825 -27.68 3.87 3.15
N TYR A 826 -28.09 3.50 1.95
CA TYR A 826 -28.67 4.45 0.97
C TYR A 826 -29.93 5.12 1.50
N ARG A 827 -30.82 4.35 2.15
CA ARG A 827 -32.08 4.86 2.71
C ARG A 827 -31.84 5.86 3.84
N LEU A 828 -30.97 5.52 4.79
CA LEU A 828 -30.61 6.42 5.88
C LEU A 828 -29.89 7.66 5.36
N PHE A 829 -28.96 7.51 4.41
CA PHE A 829 -28.23 8.64 3.83
C PHE A 829 -29.17 9.61 3.11
N ALA A 830 -30.16 9.10 2.33
CA ALA A 830 -31.19 9.91 1.72
C ALA A 830 -32.00 10.73 2.74
N ASN A 831 -32.32 10.14 3.90
CA ASN A 831 -33.04 10.84 4.97
C ASN A 831 -32.20 11.95 5.62
N LEU A 832 -30.87 11.71 5.79
CA LEU A 832 -29.98 12.71 6.38
C LEU A 832 -29.90 13.98 5.52
N ILE A 833 -29.88 13.84 4.19
CA ILE A 833 -29.76 14.97 3.27
C ILE A 833 -31.10 15.53 2.82
N ALA A 834 -32.23 14.90 3.16
CA ALA A 834 -33.56 15.39 2.79
C ALA A 834 -33.83 16.77 3.40
N ASN A 835 -34.03 17.79 2.54
CA ASN A 835 -34.39 19.11 3.00
C ASN A 835 -35.93 19.26 3.09
N THR A 836 -36.44 19.38 4.31
CA THR A 836 -37.89 19.45 4.59
C THR A 836 -38.59 20.74 4.11
N ARG A 837 -37.83 21.76 3.66
CA ARG A 837 -38.39 23.01 3.12
C ARG A 837 -39.16 22.81 1.83
N ILE A 838 -38.79 21.85 1.00
CA ILE A 838 -39.39 21.63 -0.31
C ILE A 838 -40.90 21.24 -0.17
N ASN A 839 -41.27 20.65 0.97
CA ASN A 839 -42.66 20.24 1.22
C ASN A 839 -43.55 21.36 1.76
N GLN A 840 -43.01 22.56 2.08
CA GLN A 840 -43.80 23.70 2.52
C GLN A 840 -44.18 24.68 1.39
N ILE A 841 -43.69 24.43 0.17
CA ILE A 841 -43.93 25.27 -1.01
C ILE A 841 -44.91 24.61 -2.03
N LYS A 842 -45.47 23.43 -1.68
CA LYS A 842 -46.50 22.78 -2.51
C LYS A 842 -47.89 22.84 -1.83
#